data_b11987d3928afe11c9da3b2d367fe12f
#
_entry.id   b11987d3928afe11c9da3b2d367fe12f
#
_cell.length_a   1.000
_cell.length_b   1.000
_cell.length_c   1.000
_cell.angle_alpha   90.00
_cell.angle_beta   90.00
_cell.angle_gamma   90.00
#
_symmetry.space_group_name_H-M   'P 1'
#
loop_
_entity.id
_entity.type
_entity.pdbx_description
1 polymer ?
#
loop_
_entity_poly.entity_id
_entity_poly.type
_entity_poly.pdbx_seq_one_letter_code
_entity_poly.pdbx_strand_id
1 'polypeptide(L)'
;MATILPDDLFPDVRNPDGACVVNDRCVIRTRDGHRVVVVSGIVLAQYQLTDSMAEAYAMVSLIDQGLADQNDIARVFGCSVRTVRRHQRRFEEGGLAALGHNDGCPVGRSRLAPARRRLIHQLKAQGHSQREIARRMGVNEKAVRKVLRRLGWKEGVVQPTQMPLMDTEPESPCSRHESVRGIAKPLVAVAPTADPNLSAFVSAASPSSSQDHDPRDRRGDRLLARLGLLDDAPPLFGSQRAMPRAGIMIALPALVGSGIFACAQQIYGRIGPAFFGLRTTLLTLLLMALWRIRRPEGLKEHSPADLGRVLGVDRAPEVKTLRRKLACLAAAGRAADFGRALAHQRVAQRGSAMGFLYVDGHVRVYHGKNRMPKTHVARMRLSMPATSDYWINDTAGDPVFVVTAEANAGLVKMLPPILQEIRAFLGARSVTVVFDRGGYSPALFQHIIAAGFDLLTYRKGRVPHIPARCFRERRTRVGGRTISYVVADQEVRLLKGALRLRQVTRRMDNGHQTPILTSRRDLSPALVAYRMFDRWRQENFFKYLREEFALDALADYAVVPDDPARDVPNPVWARSDAQFRHARAHLDQLQSEYGLEAFTNLEQQRRTMRGFKIAQGKLGQKLRAALQRVMRLKTRRDKVPRRVPVQALTPDPVVKLAPELKHLTNLVKMVAYQAESELLRILAPHYRRVADEGRTLIQSALVNAADLEVTAHELRVTLVPQSSAHRTRAIAALCEELNARETLFPGSRLRLRYAIQDPS
;
A
#
# COMPACT_ATOMS: atom_id res chain seq x y z
N MET A 1 5.28 -57.29 31.83
CA MET A 1 5.55 -55.83 31.91
C MET A 1 5.16 -55.22 30.57
N ALA A 2 4.00 -54.60 30.51
CA ALA A 2 3.56 -53.92 29.29
C ALA A 2 4.29 -52.56 29.20
N THR A 3 4.95 -52.35 28.07
CA THR A 3 5.65 -51.08 27.77
C THR A 3 4.63 -49.98 27.60
N ILE A 4 4.58 -49.06 28.55
CA ILE A 4 3.74 -47.85 28.46
C ILE A 4 4.34 -46.97 27.37
N LEU A 5 3.59 -46.78 26.26
CA LEU A 5 3.95 -45.85 25.19
C LEU A 5 3.72 -44.40 25.70
N PRO A 6 4.47 -43.40 25.19
CA PRO A 6 4.37 -42.00 25.60
C PRO A 6 2.97 -41.40 25.48
N ASP A 7 2.07 -42.00 24.70
CA ASP A 7 0.68 -41.58 24.47
C ASP A 7 -0.25 -41.86 25.68
N ASP A 8 0.19 -42.62 26.67
CA ASP A 8 -0.60 -42.95 27.86
C ASP A 8 -0.44 -41.93 29.01
N LEU A 9 0.37 -40.90 28.84
CA LEU A 9 0.57 -39.83 29.84
C LEU A 9 -0.68 -38.96 30.04
N PHE A 10 -1.65 -38.98 29.13
CA PHE A 10 -2.92 -38.25 29.24
C PHE A 10 -4.10 -39.10 28.74
N PRO A 11 -4.53 -40.13 29.49
CA PRO A 11 -5.60 -41.05 29.09
C PRO A 11 -6.95 -40.39 28.83
N ASP A 12 -7.21 -39.22 29.41
CA ASP A 12 -8.49 -38.47 29.27
C ASP A 12 -8.60 -37.68 27.96
N VAL A 13 -7.59 -37.69 27.11
CA VAL A 13 -7.59 -36.95 25.82
C VAL A 13 -8.11 -37.81 24.66
N ARG A 14 -8.30 -39.10 24.85
CA ARG A 14 -8.83 -40.02 23.82
C ARG A 14 -10.35 -39.90 23.75
N ASN A 15 -10.83 -39.05 22.82
CA ASN A 15 -12.24 -38.90 22.37
C ASN A 15 -13.28 -38.98 23.51
N PRO A 16 -13.37 -37.98 24.39
CA PRO A 16 -14.54 -37.86 25.23
C PRO A 16 -15.76 -37.57 24.33
N ASP A 17 -16.91 -38.13 24.63
CA ASP A 17 -18.15 -37.94 23.89
C ASP A 17 -18.38 -36.45 23.60
N GLY A 18 -18.56 -36.10 22.30
CA GLY A 18 -18.73 -34.74 21.84
C GLY A 18 -17.46 -33.94 21.53
N ALA A 19 -16.27 -34.56 21.56
CA ALA A 19 -15.03 -33.89 21.19
C ALA A 19 -14.68 -34.12 19.72
N CYS A 20 -14.32 -33.04 19.01
CA CYS A 20 -13.84 -33.06 17.64
C CYS A 20 -12.38 -32.57 17.58
N VAL A 21 -11.47 -33.42 17.12
CA VAL A 21 -10.05 -33.10 16.98
C VAL A 21 -9.84 -32.25 15.71
N VAL A 22 -9.30 -31.06 15.89
CA VAL A 22 -8.91 -30.15 14.81
C VAL A 22 -7.55 -30.58 14.26
N ASN A 23 -6.56 -30.66 15.14
CA ASN A 23 -5.20 -31.16 14.90
C ASN A 23 -4.55 -31.61 16.22
N ASP A 24 -3.27 -31.96 16.19
CA ASP A 24 -2.51 -32.49 17.35
C ASP A 24 -2.52 -31.57 18.59
N ARG A 25 -2.85 -30.31 18.45
CA ARG A 25 -2.83 -29.28 19.52
C ARG A 25 -4.19 -28.71 19.85
N CYS A 26 -5.19 -28.87 18.96
CA CYS A 26 -6.47 -28.19 19.07
C CYS A 26 -7.63 -29.17 19.05
N VAL A 27 -8.48 -29.09 20.06
CA VAL A 27 -9.69 -29.92 20.24
C VAL A 27 -10.89 -29.02 20.50
N ILE A 28 -12.01 -29.30 19.87
CA ILE A 28 -13.28 -28.64 20.11
C ILE A 28 -14.24 -29.59 20.81
N ARG A 29 -14.79 -29.17 21.95
CA ARG A 29 -15.81 -29.89 22.70
C ARG A 29 -17.15 -29.18 22.59
N THR A 30 -18.20 -29.95 22.31
CA THR A 30 -19.56 -29.42 22.27
C THR A 30 -20.38 -30.17 23.31
N ARG A 31 -20.91 -29.47 24.31
CA ARG A 31 -21.74 -30.03 25.36
C ARG A 31 -22.81 -29.01 25.79
N ASP A 32 -24.04 -29.46 25.98
CA ASP A 32 -25.17 -28.67 26.50
C ASP A 32 -25.39 -27.33 25.77
N GLY A 33 -25.24 -27.33 24.44
CA GLY A 33 -25.43 -26.13 23.63
C GLY A 33 -24.26 -25.14 23.67
N HIS A 34 -23.17 -25.47 24.35
CA HIS A 34 -21.94 -24.70 24.43
C HIS A 34 -20.81 -25.38 23.64
N ARG A 35 -19.99 -24.57 23.02
CA ARG A 35 -18.77 -25.01 22.35
C ARG A 35 -17.53 -24.44 23.06
N VAL A 36 -16.58 -25.32 23.36
CA VAL A 36 -15.33 -24.98 24.03
C VAL A 36 -14.19 -25.37 23.09
N VAL A 37 -13.34 -24.42 22.78
CA VAL A 37 -12.12 -24.59 21.96
C VAL A 37 -10.93 -24.69 22.91
N VAL A 38 -10.23 -25.81 22.89
CA VAL A 38 -9.07 -26.09 23.73
C VAL A 38 -7.83 -26.22 22.84
N VAL A 39 -6.79 -25.49 23.18
CA VAL A 39 -5.49 -25.53 22.45
C VAL A 39 -4.40 -25.85 23.46
N SER A 40 -3.68 -26.95 23.23
CA SER A 40 -2.61 -27.42 24.13
C SER A 40 -3.04 -27.48 25.61
N GLY A 41 -4.27 -27.94 25.87
CA GLY A 41 -4.84 -28.04 27.22
C GLY A 41 -5.42 -26.74 27.80
N ILE A 42 -5.30 -25.61 27.11
CA ILE A 42 -5.82 -24.31 27.56
C ILE A 42 -7.10 -23.95 26.81
N VAL A 43 -8.13 -23.48 27.52
CA VAL A 43 -9.38 -23.01 26.90
C VAL A 43 -9.11 -21.67 26.20
N LEU A 44 -9.16 -21.69 24.86
CA LEU A 44 -9.00 -20.49 24.05
C LEU A 44 -10.31 -19.71 23.90
N ALA A 45 -11.43 -20.40 23.72
CA ALA A 45 -12.73 -19.78 23.57
C ALA A 45 -13.84 -20.69 24.11
N GLN A 46 -14.88 -20.09 24.70
CA GLN A 46 -16.11 -20.76 25.12
C GLN A 46 -17.30 -19.89 24.73
N TYR A 47 -18.29 -20.46 24.03
CA TYR A 47 -19.45 -19.71 23.54
C TYR A 47 -20.65 -20.62 23.32
N GLN A 48 -21.84 -20.01 23.23
CA GLN A 48 -23.07 -20.72 22.90
C GLN A 48 -23.15 -20.96 21.38
N LEU A 49 -23.66 -22.12 20.95
CA LEU A 49 -23.83 -22.45 19.52
C LEU A 49 -24.75 -21.47 18.76
N THR A 50 -25.58 -20.73 19.47
CA THR A 50 -26.43 -19.67 18.91
C THR A 50 -25.68 -18.39 18.61
N ASP A 51 -24.47 -18.20 19.18
CA ASP A 51 -23.64 -17.01 18.97
C ASP A 51 -22.74 -17.18 17.74
N SER A 52 -23.32 -16.82 16.61
CA SER A 52 -22.62 -16.90 15.32
C SER A 52 -21.42 -15.94 15.20
N MET A 53 -21.39 -14.87 15.99
CA MET A 53 -20.26 -13.94 16.01
C MET A 53 -19.07 -14.53 16.78
N ALA A 54 -19.32 -15.11 17.94
CA ALA A 54 -18.29 -15.78 18.74
C ALA A 54 -17.73 -17.01 17.98
N GLU A 55 -18.58 -17.76 17.28
CA GLU A 55 -18.15 -18.87 16.42
C GLU A 55 -17.25 -18.40 15.28
N ALA A 56 -17.64 -17.35 14.55
CA ALA A 56 -16.84 -16.77 13.48
C ALA A 56 -15.51 -16.21 14.02
N TYR A 57 -15.51 -15.64 15.22
CA TYR A 57 -14.29 -15.14 15.86
C TYR A 57 -13.36 -16.28 16.29
N ALA A 58 -13.89 -17.38 16.83
CA ALA A 58 -13.10 -18.56 17.16
C ALA A 58 -12.41 -19.16 15.93
N MET A 59 -13.12 -19.25 14.77
CA MET A 59 -12.53 -19.70 13.51
C MET A 59 -11.37 -18.80 13.06
N VAL A 60 -11.54 -17.48 13.12
CA VAL A 60 -10.52 -16.50 12.71
C VAL A 60 -9.34 -16.54 13.66
N SER A 61 -9.59 -16.56 14.98
CA SER A 61 -8.56 -16.56 16.01
C SER A 61 -7.63 -17.77 15.92
N LEU A 62 -8.16 -18.97 15.65
CA LEU A 62 -7.37 -20.20 15.46
C LEU A 62 -6.42 -20.08 14.27
N ILE A 63 -6.83 -19.41 13.21
CA ILE A 63 -6.01 -19.24 12.01
C ILE A 63 -4.98 -18.13 12.18
N ASP A 64 -5.39 -16.98 12.72
CA ASP A 64 -4.51 -15.81 12.90
C ASP A 64 -3.37 -16.09 13.88
N GLN A 65 -3.62 -16.96 14.86
CA GLN A 65 -2.60 -17.43 15.82
C GLN A 65 -1.76 -18.60 15.28
N GLY A 66 -2.04 -19.09 14.06
CA GLY A 66 -1.34 -20.22 13.45
C GLY A 66 -1.58 -21.56 14.15
N LEU A 67 -2.70 -21.73 14.84
CA LEU A 67 -3.05 -22.91 15.63
C LEU A 67 -3.78 -23.98 14.82
N ALA A 68 -4.41 -23.61 13.69
CA ALA A 68 -5.06 -24.52 12.75
C ALA A 68 -5.07 -23.93 11.33
N ASP A 69 -5.15 -24.75 10.31
CA ASP A 69 -5.28 -24.32 8.92
C ASP A 69 -6.76 -24.10 8.51
N GLN A 70 -6.97 -23.47 7.35
CA GLN A 70 -8.31 -23.18 6.85
C GLN A 70 -9.13 -24.45 6.51
N ASN A 71 -8.47 -25.53 6.14
CA ASN A 71 -9.13 -26.80 5.79
C ASN A 71 -9.59 -27.53 7.05
N ASP A 72 -8.74 -27.55 8.08
CA ASP A 72 -9.08 -28.14 9.37
C ASP A 72 -10.24 -27.41 10.03
N ILE A 73 -10.21 -26.09 10.02
CA ILE A 73 -11.31 -25.27 10.53
C ILE A 73 -12.61 -25.52 9.75
N ALA A 74 -12.55 -25.53 8.42
CA ALA A 74 -13.73 -25.81 7.59
C ALA A 74 -14.35 -27.15 7.89
N ARG A 75 -13.51 -28.19 8.05
CA ARG A 75 -13.94 -29.57 8.37
C ARG A 75 -14.64 -29.63 9.73
N VAL A 76 -14.02 -29.06 10.76
CA VAL A 76 -14.49 -29.21 12.15
C VAL A 76 -15.69 -28.32 12.47
N PHE A 77 -15.74 -27.12 11.88
CA PHE A 77 -16.91 -26.24 12.04
C PHE A 77 -18.05 -26.53 11.05
N GLY A 78 -17.91 -27.54 10.18
CA GLY A 78 -18.94 -27.93 9.23
C GLY A 78 -19.26 -26.87 8.17
N CYS A 79 -18.28 -26.06 7.79
CA CYS A 79 -18.45 -25.00 6.82
C CYS A 79 -17.49 -25.11 5.64
N SER A 80 -17.67 -24.31 4.59
CA SER A 80 -16.73 -24.31 3.48
C SER A 80 -15.49 -23.43 3.77
N VAL A 81 -14.33 -23.78 3.20
CA VAL A 81 -13.11 -22.95 3.25
C VAL A 81 -13.40 -21.53 2.75
N ARG A 82 -14.33 -21.38 1.81
CA ARG A 82 -14.79 -20.05 1.35
C ARG A 82 -15.48 -19.26 2.46
N THR A 83 -16.22 -19.93 3.34
CA THR A 83 -16.87 -19.30 4.52
C THR A 83 -15.82 -18.84 5.51
N VAL A 84 -14.83 -19.67 5.81
CA VAL A 84 -13.70 -19.35 6.69
C VAL A 84 -12.96 -18.11 6.18
N ARG A 85 -12.57 -18.09 4.90
CA ARG A 85 -11.91 -16.93 4.26
C ARG A 85 -12.77 -15.66 4.28
N ARG A 86 -14.09 -15.81 4.21
CA ARG A 86 -15.03 -14.68 4.31
C ARG A 86 -15.03 -14.10 5.73
N HIS A 87 -14.99 -14.93 6.77
CA HIS A 87 -14.88 -14.47 8.16
C HIS A 87 -13.54 -13.80 8.43
N GLN A 88 -12.41 -14.38 7.98
CA GLN A 88 -11.10 -13.74 8.07
C GLN A 88 -11.11 -12.35 7.44
N ARG A 89 -11.58 -12.26 6.20
CA ARG A 89 -11.64 -11.00 5.47
C ARG A 89 -12.51 -9.95 6.18
N ARG A 90 -13.67 -10.35 6.74
CA ARG A 90 -14.53 -9.44 7.50
C ARG A 90 -13.83 -8.94 8.76
N PHE A 91 -13.16 -9.83 9.45
CA PHE A 91 -12.39 -9.46 10.62
C PHE A 91 -11.23 -8.50 10.29
N GLU A 92 -10.51 -8.75 9.20
CA GLU A 92 -9.46 -7.86 8.69
C GLU A 92 -9.99 -6.48 8.28
N GLU A 93 -11.20 -6.40 7.71
CA GLU A 93 -11.80 -5.17 7.19
C GLU A 93 -12.48 -4.32 8.28
N GLY A 94 -13.01 -4.93 9.34
CA GLY A 94 -13.82 -4.22 10.32
C GLY A 94 -13.78 -4.76 11.75
N GLY A 95 -12.83 -5.64 12.07
CA GLY A 95 -12.64 -6.20 13.41
C GLY A 95 -13.80 -7.08 13.85
N LEU A 96 -13.90 -7.26 15.18
CA LEU A 96 -14.92 -8.13 15.80
C LEU A 96 -16.36 -7.70 15.44
N ALA A 97 -16.62 -6.41 15.36
CA ALA A 97 -17.94 -5.88 15.02
C ALA A 97 -18.43 -6.31 13.63
N ALA A 98 -17.53 -6.50 12.67
CA ALA A 98 -17.88 -6.93 11.32
C ALA A 98 -18.27 -8.41 11.24
N LEU A 99 -17.89 -9.24 12.20
CA LEU A 99 -18.30 -10.65 12.27
C LEU A 99 -19.77 -10.83 12.66
N GLY A 100 -20.32 -9.91 13.45
CA GLY A 100 -21.72 -9.91 13.83
C GLY A 100 -22.69 -9.46 12.74
N HIS A 101 -22.19 -8.85 11.66
CA HIS A 101 -23.03 -8.42 10.54
C HIS A 101 -23.27 -9.57 9.56
N ASN A 102 -24.50 -10.04 9.48
CA ASN A 102 -24.93 -10.85 8.36
C ASN A 102 -24.92 -10.00 7.09
N ASP A 103 -24.31 -10.48 5.97
CA ASP A 103 -24.40 -9.86 4.64
C ASP A 103 -25.81 -9.95 4.04
N GLY A 104 -26.82 -9.99 4.86
CA GLY A 104 -28.20 -9.79 4.46
C GLY A 104 -28.37 -8.34 4.01
N CYS A 105 -29.07 -8.13 2.90
CA CYS A 105 -29.54 -6.80 2.55
C CYS A 105 -30.23 -6.20 3.78
N PRO A 106 -29.87 -4.97 4.24
CA PRO A 106 -30.53 -4.36 5.39
C PRO A 106 -32.03 -4.45 5.26
N VAL A 107 -32.73 -4.72 6.36
CA VAL A 107 -34.19 -4.79 6.37
C VAL A 107 -34.72 -3.48 5.80
N GLY A 108 -35.50 -3.55 4.67
CA GLY A 108 -36.01 -2.38 3.96
C GLY A 108 -35.28 -1.98 2.67
N ARG A 109 -33.99 -2.35 2.45
CA ARG A 109 -33.31 -2.12 1.18
C ARG A 109 -33.47 -3.28 0.20
N SER A 110 -34.08 -3.03 -0.95
CA SER A 110 -34.19 -4.00 -2.03
C SER A 110 -32.92 -4.01 -2.90
N ARG A 111 -32.44 -5.21 -3.27
CA ARG A 111 -31.32 -5.36 -4.24
C ARG A 111 -31.64 -4.82 -5.64
N LEU A 112 -32.90 -4.60 -5.95
CA LEU A 112 -33.39 -4.01 -7.20
C LEU A 112 -33.80 -2.56 -6.95
N ALA A 113 -33.19 -1.64 -7.67
CA ALA A 113 -33.55 -0.21 -7.63
C ALA A 113 -35.05 0.00 -7.95
N PRO A 114 -35.65 1.06 -7.42
CA PRO A 114 -37.09 1.35 -7.66
C PRO A 114 -37.46 1.40 -9.14
N ALA A 115 -36.61 2.00 -9.98
CA ALA A 115 -36.81 2.04 -11.43
C ALA A 115 -36.86 0.63 -12.08
N ARG A 116 -36.01 -0.29 -11.65
CA ARG A 116 -36.02 -1.68 -12.13
C ARG A 116 -37.25 -2.46 -11.66
N ARG A 117 -37.76 -2.15 -10.48
CA ARG A 117 -39.03 -2.75 -9.99
C ARG A 117 -40.25 -2.28 -10.81
N ARG A 118 -40.28 -0.96 -11.15
CA ARG A 118 -41.31 -0.41 -12.04
C ARG A 118 -41.25 -1.05 -13.43
N LEU A 119 -40.06 -1.24 -13.99
CA LEU A 119 -39.91 -1.89 -15.29
C LEU A 119 -40.35 -3.37 -15.27
N ILE A 120 -40.07 -4.11 -14.20
CA ILE A 120 -40.59 -5.49 -14.01
C ILE A 120 -42.13 -5.50 -13.99
N HIS A 121 -42.76 -4.53 -13.30
CA HIS A 121 -44.19 -4.38 -13.28
C HIS A 121 -44.76 -4.08 -14.67
N GLN A 122 -44.19 -3.11 -15.40
CA GLN A 122 -44.59 -2.75 -16.75
C GLN A 122 -44.47 -3.91 -17.74
N LEU A 123 -43.35 -4.63 -17.73
CA LEU A 123 -43.15 -5.79 -18.59
C LEU A 123 -44.12 -6.91 -18.25
N LYS A 124 -44.52 -7.07 -16.98
CA LYS A 124 -45.51 -8.04 -16.57
C LYS A 124 -46.93 -7.62 -17.01
N ALA A 125 -47.25 -6.33 -16.91
CA ALA A 125 -48.52 -5.77 -17.42
C ALA A 125 -48.64 -5.89 -18.94
N GLN A 126 -47.54 -5.87 -19.67
CA GLN A 126 -47.47 -6.13 -21.12
C GLN A 126 -47.57 -7.62 -21.51
N GLY A 127 -47.80 -8.51 -20.53
CA GLY A 127 -48.00 -9.94 -20.78
C GLY A 127 -46.76 -10.81 -20.82
N HIS A 128 -45.55 -10.22 -20.62
CA HIS A 128 -44.32 -10.99 -20.65
C HIS A 128 -44.22 -12.04 -19.53
N SER A 129 -43.67 -13.21 -19.82
CA SER A 129 -43.48 -14.27 -18.86
C SER A 129 -42.38 -13.91 -17.84
N GLN A 130 -42.44 -14.46 -16.62
CA GLN A 130 -41.41 -14.20 -15.59
C GLN A 130 -40.01 -14.59 -16.04
N ARG A 131 -39.85 -15.63 -16.86
CA ARG A 131 -38.58 -16.06 -17.45
C ARG A 131 -38.05 -15.05 -18.47
N GLU A 132 -38.92 -14.51 -19.29
CA GLU A 132 -38.58 -13.52 -20.29
C GLU A 132 -38.17 -12.20 -19.64
N ILE A 133 -38.90 -11.75 -18.64
CA ILE A 133 -38.54 -10.57 -17.81
C ILE A 133 -37.19 -10.78 -17.14
N ALA A 134 -36.96 -11.97 -16.57
CA ALA A 134 -35.66 -12.30 -15.94
C ALA A 134 -34.51 -12.21 -16.93
N ARG A 135 -34.66 -12.73 -18.15
CA ARG A 135 -33.68 -12.68 -19.23
C ARG A 135 -33.38 -11.23 -19.70
N ARG A 136 -34.44 -10.43 -19.93
CA ARG A 136 -34.33 -9.02 -20.34
C ARG A 136 -33.65 -8.13 -19.28
N MET A 137 -33.94 -8.42 -18.02
CA MET A 137 -33.40 -7.65 -16.88
C MET A 137 -32.05 -8.13 -16.38
N GLY A 138 -31.55 -9.26 -16.87
CA GLY A 138 -30.28 -9.84 -16.39
C GLY A 138 -30.34 -10.28 -14.92
N VAL A 139 -31.52 -10.76 -14.45
CA VAL A 139 -31.74 -11.18 -13.06
C VAL A 139 -32.29 -12.60 -13.00
N ASN A 140 -32.20 -13.25 -11.82
CA ASN A 140 -32.77 -14.58 -11.65
C ASN A 140 -34.33 -14.52 -11.61
N GLU A 141 -35.01 -15.50 -12.19
CA GLU A 141 -36.47 -15.62 -12.21
C GLU A 141 -37.07 -15.55 -10.80
N LYS A 142 -36.38 -16.14 -9.78
CA LYS A 142 -36.81 -16.04 -8.37
C LYS A 142 -36.86 -14.59 -7.87
N ALA A 143 -35.96 -13.72 -8.36
CA ALA A 143 -35.97 -12.30 -8.01
C ALA A 143 -37.16 -11.58 -8.62
N VAL A 144 -37.48 -11.85 -9.90
CA VAL A 144 -38.70 -11.34 -10.58
C VAL A 144 -39.95 -11.77 -9.85
N ARG A 145 -40.08 -13.05 -9.56
CA ARG A 145 -41.24 -13.62 -8.81
C ARG A 145 -41.40 -12.95 -7.44
N LYS A 146 -40.32 -12.74 -6.70
CA LYS A 146 -40.34 -12.07 -5.40
C LYS A 146 -40.78 -10.61 -5.49
N VAL A 147 -40.37 -9.89 -6.54
CA VAL A 147 -40.81 -8.51 -6.81
C VAL A 147 -42.30 -8.47 -7.16
N LEU A 148 -42.75 -9.31 -8.09
CA LEU A 148 -44.16 -9.36 -8.50
C LEU A 148 -45.08 -9.73 -7.34
N ARG A 149 -44.70 -10.70 -6.48
CA ARG A 149 -45.46 -11.05 -5.27
C ARG A 149 -45.57 -9.88 -4.29
N ARG A 150 -44.48 -9.09 -4.11
CA ARG A 150 -44.52 -7.89 -3.26
C ARG A 150 -45.36 -6.76 -3.85
N LEU A 151 -45.54 -6.73 -5.18
CA LEU A 151 -46.39 -5.79 -5.89
C LEU A 151 -47.84 -6.30 -6.03
N GLY A 152 -48.23 -7.38 -5.34
CA GLY A 152 -49.59 -7.90 -5.31
C GLY A 152 -50.01 -8.77 -6.51
N TRP A 153 -49.09 -9.11 -7.43
CA TRP A 153 -49.42 -10.00 -8.56
C TRP A 153 -49.68 -11.43 -8.08
N LYS A 154 -50.89 -11.92 -8.33
CA LYS A 154 -51.30 -13.33 -8.09
C LYS A 154 -51.20 -14.12 -9.39
N GLU A 155 -50.84 -15.40 -9.32
CA GLU A 155 -50.81 -16.29 -10.49
C GLU A 155 -52.28 -16.50 -10.95
N GLY A 156 -52.57 -16.20 -12.22
CA GLY A 156 -53.85 -16.45 -12.86
C GLY A 156 -54.85 -15.29 -12.91
N VAL A 157 -54.53 -14.10 -12.42
CA VAL A 157 -55.46 -12.95 -12.45
C VAL A 157 -54.82 -11.79 -13.25
N VAL A 158 -55.59 -11.28 -14.23
CA VAL A 158 -55.22 -10.00 -14.94
C VAL A 158 -55.49 -8.85 -13.99
N GLN A 159 -54.47 -8.12 -13.59
CA GLN A 159 -54.59 -6.99 -12.67
C GLN A 159 -54.53 -5.64 -13.39
N PRO A 160 -55.18 -4.58 -12.85
CA PRO A 160 -55.28 -3.27 -13.47
C PRO A 160 -53.97 -2.50 -13.48
N THR A 161 -53.89 -1.59 -14.41
CA THR A 161 -52.67 -0.84 -14.85
C THR A 161 -52.19 0.23 -13.88
N GLN A 162 -52.80 0.44 -12.72
CA GLN A 162 -52.40 1.48 -11.78
C GLN A 162 -51.61 0.92 -10.59
N MET A 163 -50.45 1.51 -10.34
CA MET A 163 -49.66 1.25 -9.13
C MET A 163 -50.24 2.01 -7.94
N PRO A 164 -50.28 1.43 -6.74
CA PRO A 164 -50.47 2.22 -5.51
C PRO A 164 -49.34 3.21 -5.35
N LEU A 165 -49.67 4.46 -5.09
CA LEU A 165 -48.73 5.48 -4.64
C LEU A 165 -48.17 5.03 -3.28
N MET A 166 -46.93 4.61 -3.27
CA MET A 166 -46.16 4.40 -2.05
C MET A 166 -45.14 5.55 -1.92
N ASP A 167 -45.39 6.34 -0.92
CA ASP A 167 -44.49 7.28 -0.21
C ASP A 167 -43.46 8.03 -1.04
N THR A 168 -43.82 9.25 -1.30
CA THR A 168 -42.89 10.33 -1.71
C THR A 168 -42.04 10.73 -0.53
N GLU A 169 -40.76 10.32 -0.52
CA GLU A 169 -39.73 11.10 0.16
C GLU A 169 -39.44 12.35 -0.65
N PRO A 170 -39.23 13.54 -0.02
CA PRO A 170 -39.06 14.80 -0.73
C PRO A 170 -37.76 14.81 -1.54
N GLU A 171 -37.89 14.91 -2.85
CA GLU A 171 -36.79 15.18 -3.75
C GLU A 171 -36.36 16.65 -3.58
N SER A 172 -35.11 16.86 -3.18
CA SER A 172 -34.46 18.17 -3.32
C SER A 172 -34.25 18.48 -4.80
N PRO A 173 -34.58 19.69 -5.28
CA PRO A 173 -34.51 20.00 -6.69
C PRO A 173 -33.07 20.08 -7.18
N CYS A 174 -32.69 19.18 -8.04
CA CYS A 174 -31.49 19.27 -8.86
C CYS A 174 -31.85 19.99 -10.16
N SER A 175 -31.53 21.25 -10.24
CA SER A 175 -31.67 22.09 -11.43
C SER A 175 -30.84 21.51 -12.58
N ARG A 176 -31.52 21.19 -13.66
CA ARG A 176 -30.93 20.98 -14.98
C ARG A 176 -30.36 22.31 -15.47
N HIS A 177 -29.09 22.34 -15.82
CA HIS A 177 -28.57 23.34 -16.73
C HIS A 177 -28.21 22.67 -18.06
N GLU A 178 -28.90 23.15 -19.07
CA GLU A 178 -28.65 22.84 -20.46
C GLU A 178 -27.30 23.38 -20.92
N SER A 179 -26.67 22.63 -21.79
CA SER A 179 -25.46 22.96 -22.49
C SER A 179 -25.69 24.08 -23.51
N VAL A 180 -25.06 25.22 -23.34
CA VAL A 180 -24.88 26.21 -24.40
C VAL A 180 -23.40 26.25 -24.77
N ARG A 181 -23.12 25.87 -26.03
CA ARG A 181 -21.83 26.08 -26.67
C ARG A 181 -21.67 27.59 -26.91
N GLY A 182 -20.66 28.21 -26.29
CA GLY A 182 -20.25 29.59 -26.53
C GLY A 182 -18.75 29.68 -26.73
N ILE A 183 -18.40 30.18 -27.93
CA ILE A 183 -17.06 30.39 -28.46
C ILE A 183 -16.29 31.37 -27.58
N ALA A 184 -15.12 31.00 -27.07
CA ALA A 184 -14.22 31.87 -26.35
C ALA A 184 -13.48 32.82 -27.34
N LYS A 185 -13.68 34.11 -27.18
CA LYS A 185 -12.79 35.16 -27.70
C LYS A 185 -11.76 35.52 -26.62
N PRO A 186 -10.52 35.86 -26.97
CA PRO A 186 -9.51 36.22 -25.98
C PRO A 186 -9.77 37.63 -25.45
N LEU A 187 -9.79 37.77 -24.13
CA LEU A 187 -9.83 39.08 -23.45
C LEU A 187 -8.41 39.68 -23.47
N VAL A 188 -8.34 40.84 -24.09
CA VAL A 188 -7.19 41.74 -24.04
C VAL A 188 -7.02 42.25 -22.60
N ALA A 189 -5.80 42.15 -22.08
CA ALA A 189 -5.44 42.70 -20.79
C ALA A 189 -5.50 44.24 -20.82
N VAL A 190 -6.45 44.79 -20.11
CA VAL A 190 -6.47 46.22 -19.77
C VAL A 190 -5.74 46.37 -18.44
N ALA A 191 -4.63 47.09 -18.43
CA ALA A 191 -3.92 47.48 -17.22
C ALA A 191 -4.80 48.44 -16.37
N PRO A 192 -4.95 48.21 -15.08
CA PRO A 192 -5.67 49.16 -14.23
C PRO A 192 -4.82 50.41 -14.01
N THR A 193 -5.36 51.54 -14.39
CA THR A 193 -4.85 52.86 -14.02
C THR A 193 -4.91 53.01 -12.49
N ALA A 194 -3.77 53.28 -11.89
CA ALA A 194 -3.64 53.47 -10.45
C ALA A 194 -4.41 54.72 -10.01
N ASP A 195 -5.39 54.55 -9.14
CA ASP A 195 -6.09 55.62 -8.45
C ASP A 195 -5.21 56.14 -7.30
N PRO A 196 -4.79 57.42 -7.27
CA PRO A 196 -3.83 57.93 -6.30
C PRO A 196 -4.35 57.96 -4.84
N ASN A 197 -5.64 57.71 -4.62
CA ASN A 197 -6.23 57.66 -3.27
C ASN A 197 -6.09 56.29 -2.57
N LEU A 198 -5.68 55.22 -3.29
CA LEU A 198 -5.47 53.89 -2.67
C LEU A 198 -4.12 53.76 -1.96
N SER A 199 -3.13 54.61 -2.34
CA SER A 199 -1.79 54.58 -1.73
C SER A 199 -1.79 55.16 -0.30
N ALA A 200 -2.71 56.00 0.04
CA ALA A 200 -2.85 56.60 1.40
C ALA A 200 -3.38 55.58 2.44
N PHE A 201 -4.13 54.54 2.01
CA PHE A 201 -4.63 53.51 2.92
C PHE A 201 -3.64 52.39 3.21
N VAL A 202 -2.67 52.19 2.34
CA VAL A 202 -1.67 51.11 2.50
C VAL A 202 -0.47 51.58 3.34
N SER A 203 -0.24 52.89 3.42
CA SER A 203 0.89 53.45 4.18
C SER A 203 0.62 53.62 5.68
N ALA A 204 -0.62 53.44 6.14
CA ALA A 204 -1.01 53.59 7.54
C ALA A 204 -0.96 52.29 8.36
N ALA A 205 -0.58 51.17 7.75
CA ALA A 205 -0.37 49.90 8.45
C ALA A 205 1.10 49.67 8.75
N SER A 206 1.74 50.59 9.48
CA SER A 206 2.94 50.24 10.24
C SER A 206 2.56 49.25 11.32
N PRO A 207 3.37 48.22 11.59
CA PRO A 207 3.06 47.25 12.62
C PRO A 207 3.31 47.85 14.00
N SER A 208 2.34 48.63 14.47
CA SER A 208 2.31 49.07 15.86
C SER A 208 1.60 48.04 16.68
N SER A 209 2.34 47.51 17.65
CA SER A 209 1.90 46.84 18.88
C SER A 209 1.12 45.54 18.74
N SER A 210 1.67 44.51 19.28
CA SER A 210 1.14 43.20 19.68
C SER A 210 0.00 43.33 20.72
N GLN A 211 -1.06 44.03 20.40
CA GLN A 211 -2.21 44.16 21.28
C GLN A 211 -3.45 43.56 20.62
N ASP A 212 -3.93 42.49 21.23
CA ASP A 212 -5.31 42.03 21.25
C ASP A 212 -5.98 41.57 19.93
N HIS A 213 -5.23 40.92 19.04
CA HIS A 213 -5.91 40.12 18.01
C HIS A 213 -6.31 38.78 18.63
N ASP A 214 -7.60 38.63 18.98
CA ASP A 214 -8.13 37.29 19.32
C ASP A 214 -7.81 36.31 18.17
N PRO A 215 -6.99 35.30 18.38
CA PRO A 215 -6.63 34.29 17.35
C PRO A 215 -7.85 33.59 16.76
N ARG A 216 -9.00 33.71 17.40
CA ARG A 216 -10.28 33.15 16.97
C ARG A 216 -11.02 34.04 15.98
N ASP A 217 -10.78 35.35 15.98
CA ASP A 217 -11.40 36.28 15.03
C ASP A 217 -10.51 36.49 13.79
N ARG A 218 -10.81 35.74 12.74
CA ARG A 218 -10.10 35.78 11.45
C ARG A 218 -10.97 36.40 10.34
N ARG A 219 -11.97 37.22 10.69
CA ARG A 219 -12.87 37.86 9.69
C ARG A 219 -12.12 38.78 8.76
N GLY A 220 -11.18 39.55 9.28
CA GLY A 220 -10.31 40.44 8.49
C GLY A 220 -9.49 39.67 7.47
N ASP A 221 -8.77 38.60 7.88
CA ASP A 221 -7.98 37.78 6.97
C ASP A 221 -8.83 37.11 5.90
N ARG A 222 -10.05 36.68 6.25
CA ARG A 222 -10.99 36.11 5.27
C ARG A 222 -11.48 37.16 4.26
N LEU A 223 -11.66 38.40 4.69
CA LEU A 223 -11.99 39.50 3.80
C LEU A 223 -10.82 39.81 2.86
N LEU A 224 -9.60 39.95 3.38
CA LEU A 224 -8.39 40.16 2.59
C LEU A 224 -8.20 39.03 1.56
N ALA A 225 -8.42 37.77 1.96
CA ALA A 225 -8.35 36.64 1.05
C ALA A 225 -9.41 36.71 -0.07
N ARG A 226 -10.63 37.18 0.21
CA ARG A 226 -11.68 37.40 -0.79
C ARG A 226 -11.35 38.51 -1.76
N LEU A 227 -10.70 39.58 -1.29
CA LEU A 227 -10.25 40.68 -2.09
C LEU A 227 -8.98 40.42 -2.89
N GLY A 228 -8.40 39.22 -2.76
CA GLY A 228 -7.17 38.88 -3.46
C GLY A 228 -5.89 39.39 -2.83
N LEU A 229 -5.97 39.96 -1.62
CA LEU A 229 -4.86 40.61 -0.93
C LEU A 229 -4.12 39.68 0.06
N LEU A 230 -4.56 38.45 0.21
CA LEU A 230 -3.96 37.48 1.12
C LEU A 230 -3.68 36.13 0.39
N ASP A 231 -2.44 35.68 0.42
CA ASP A 231 -2.04 34.42 -0.20
C ASP A 231 -2.11 33.23 0.76
N ASP A 232 -1.92 33.46 2.06
CA ASP A 232 -2.04 32.46 3.14
C ASP A 232 -2.21 33.18 4.48
N ALA A 233 -3.16 32.75 5.30
CA ALA A 233 -3.42 33.38 6.58
C ALA A 233 -2.20 33.26 7.51
N PRO A 234 -1.70 34.36 8.10
CA PRO A 234 -0.59 34.27 9.05
C PRO A 234 -1.00 33.41 10.25
N PRO A 235 -0.08 32.58 10.79
CA PRO A 235 -0.40 31.79 11.97
C PRO A 235 -0.47 32.69 13.21
N LEU A 236 -1.59 32.63 13.92
CA LEU A 236 -1.81 33.31 15.20
C LEU A 236 -2.19 32.27 16.24
N PHE A 237 -1.60 32.41 17.42
CA PHE A 237 -1.80 31.48 18.53
C PHE A 237 -2.31 32.22 19.75
N GLY A 238 -3.15 31.58 20.53
CA GLY A 238 -3.54 31.98 21.89
C GLY A 238 -3.12 30.92 22.90
N SER A 239 -2.84 31.35 24.10
CA SER A 239 -2.55 30.42 25.21
C SER A 239 -3.78 29.54 25.52
N GLN A 240 -3.57 28.25 25.66
CA GLN A 240 -4.63 27.27 25.90
C GLN A 240 -4.08 26.06 26.65
N ARG A 241 -4.80 25.62 27.68
CA ARG A 241 -4.47 24.40 28.43
C ARG A 241 -5.12 23.16 27.81
N ALA A 242 -4.48 22.02 28.00
CA ALA A 242 -4.93 20.67 27.63
C ALA A 242 -5.47 20.60 26.16
N MET A 243 -4.78 21.26 25.24
CA MET A 243 -5.21 21.28 23.84
C MET A 243 -5.06 19.89 23.21
N PRO A 244 -6.15 19.29 22.73
CA PRO A 244 -6.11 17.93 22.19
C PRO A 244 -5.14 17.82 21.02
N ARG A 245 -4.32 16.75 21.00
CA ARG A 245 -3.40 16.43 19.92
C ARG A 245 -2.31 17.49 19.62
N ALA A 246 -2.12 18.47 20.50
CA ALA A 246 -1.09 19.50 20.28
C ALA A 246 0.33 18.94 20.38
N GLY A 247 0.51 17.76 20.93
CA GLY A 247 1.78 17.03 20.91
C GLY A 247 2.37 16.83 19.51
N ILE A 248 1.55 16.88 18.46
CA ILE A 248 2.01 16.82 17.06
C ILE A 248 3.04 17.92 16.74
N MET A 249 3.04 19.02 17.48
CA MET A 249 3.96 20.13 17.24
C MET A 249 5.43 19.73 17.43
N ILE A 250 5.74 18.65 18.19
CA ILE A 250 7.12 18.13 18.29
C ILE A 250 7.68 17.64 16.94
N ALA A 251 6.81 17.39 15.95
CA ALA A 251 7.25 17.02 14.60
C ALA A 251 7.67 18.24 13.76
N LEU A 252 7.31 19.47 14.14
CA LEU A 252 7.57 20.67 13.35
C LEU A 252 9.07 20.88 13.06
N PRO A 253 10.03 20.71 14.02
CA PRO A 253 11.44 20.85 13.71
C PRO A 253 11.92 19.91 12.59
N ALA A 254 11.46 18.67 12.60
CA ALA A 254 11.82 17.71 11.56
C ALA A 254 11.13 18.03 10.21
N LEU A 255 9.89 18.53 10.22
CA LEU A 255 9.16 18.96 9.02
C LEU A 255 9.79 20.21 8.40
N VAL A 256 10.12 21.21 9.21
CA VAL A 256 10.81 22.43 8.74
C VAL A 256 12.19 22.07 8.21
N GLY A 257 12.94 21.27 8.97
CA GLY A 257 14.27 20.80 8.60
C GLY A 257 14.27 19.98 7.29
N SER A 258 13.17 19.31 6.92
CA SER A 258 13.07 18.62 5.63
C SER A 258 13.11 19.54 4.40
N GLY A 259 12.92 20.84 4.60
CA GLY A 259 12.86 21.84 3.54
C GLY A 259 11.57 21.85 2.73
N ILE A 260 10.53 21.09 3.13
CA ILE A 260 9.31 20.90 2.33
C ILE A 260 8.60 22.23 2.01
N PHE A 261 8.56 23.17 2.95
CA PHE A 261 7.89 24.46 2.74
C PHE A 261 8.67 25.33 1.74
N ALA A 262 10.00 25.38 1.82
CA ALA A 262 10.84 26.10 0.89
C ALA A 262 10.80 25.51 -0.52
N CYS A 263 10.93 24.19 -0.64
CA CYS A 263 10.82 23.48 -1.92
C CYS A 263 9.44 23.69 -2.56
N ALA A 264 8.36 23.61 -1.77
CA ALA A 264 7.02 23.84 -2.28
C ALA A 264 6.81 25.27 -2.75
N GLN A 265 7.32 26.28 -2.00
CA GLN A 265 7.24 27.67 -2.39
C GLN A 265 8.02 27.92 -3.69
N GLN A 266 9.18 27.33 -3.86
CA GLN A 266 10.00 27.43 -5.07
C GLN A 266 9.29 26.81 -6.29
N ILE A 267 8.63 25.67 -6.13
CA ILE A 267 8.03 24.89 -7.24
C ILE A 267 6.64 25.39 -7.60
N TYR A 268 5.78 25.60 -6.60
CA TYR A 268 4.37 25.95 -6.81
C TYR A 268 4.11 27.47 -6.69
N GLY A 269 4.99 28.21 -6.01
CA GLY A 269 4.79 29.63 -5.75
C GLY A 269 3.50 29.89 -4.97
N ARG A 270 2.66 30.75 -5.51
CA ARG A 270 1.34 31.07 -4.95
C ARG A 270 0.27 30.18 -5.57
N ILE A 271 -0.57 29.60 -4.75
CA ILE A 271 -1.73 28.79 -5.20
C ILE A 271 -3.02 29.63 -5.29
N GLY A 272 -2.86 30.90 -5.66
CA GLY A 272 -3.89 31.89 -5.72
C GLY A 272 -4.24 32.50 -4.36
N PRO A 273 -4.95 33.64 -4.36
CA PRO A 273 -5.39 34.31 -3.14
C PRO A 273 -6.26 33.38 -2.30
N ALA A 274 -5.92 33.26 -1.01
CA ALA A 274 -6.67 32.34 -0.17
C ALA A 274 -6.37 32.52 1.32
N PHE A 275 -7.36 32.28 2.14
CA PHE A 275 -7.18 32.12 3.58
C PHE A 275 -6.33 30.89 3.95
N PHE A 276 -6.60 29.76 3.29
CA PHE A 276 -5.76 28.55 3.38
C PHE A 276 -4.86 28.47 2.14
N GLY A 277 -3.66 29.02 2.24
CA GLY A 277 -2.69 29.04 1.15
C GLY A 277 -1.83 27.79 1.07
N LEU A 278 -0.67 27.90 0.42
CA LEU A 278 0.23 26.75 0.17
C LEU A 278 0.78 26.16 1.47
N ARG A 279 1.35 27.00 2.35
CA ARG A 279 1.91 26.57 3.63
C ARG A 279 0.87 25.88 4.49
N THR A 280 -0.29 26.53 4.72
CA THR A 280 -1.36 26.00 5.57
C THR A 280 -1.92 24.68 5.00
N THR A 281 -2.06 24.59 3.67
CA THR A 281 -2.49 23.34 3.01
C THR A 281 -1.49 22.21 3.23
N LEU A 282 -0.20 22.45 2.98
CA LEU A 282 0.84 21.44 3.17
C LEU A 282 0.99 21.02 4.63
N LEU A 283 0.99 21.99 5.56
CA LEU A 283 1.05 21.69 6.98
C LEU A 283 -0.16 20.83 7.40
N THR A 284 -1.37 21.18 6.96
CA THR A 284 -2.56 20.35 7.22
C THR A 284 -2.36 18.90 6.73
N LEU A 285 -1.88 18.70 5.51
CA LEU A 285 -1.67 17.37 4.94
C LEU A 285 -0.60 16.58 5.69
N LEU A 286 0.49 17.24 6.11
CA LEU A 286 1.58 16.62 6.87
C LEU A 286 1.10 16.19 8.26
N LEU A 287 0.38 17.08 8.96
CA LEU A 287 -0.17 16.77 10.27
C LEU A 287 -1.23 15.67 10.20
N MET A 288 -2.10 15.70 9.16
CA MET A 288 -3.03 14.58 8.90
C MET A 288 -2.29 13.26 8.76
N ALA A 289 -1.20 13.22 7.98
CA ALA A 289 -0.42 12.01 7.79
C ALA A 289 0.18 11.49 9.12
N LEU A 290 0.74 12.37 9.94
CA LEU A 290 1.30 12.06 11.26
C LEU A 290 0.23 11.67 12.29
N TRP A 291 -0.97 12.26 12.23
CA TRP A 291 -2.12 11.85 13.06
C TRP A 291 -2.80 10.57 12.56
N ARG A 292 -2.31 9.92 11.49
CA ARG A 292 -2.93 8.75 10.87
C ARG A 292 -4.33 9.02 10.29
N ILE A 293 -4.64 10.27 9.96
CA ILE A 293 -5.86 10.63 9.22
C ILE A 293 -5.65 10.29 7.75
N ARG A 294 -6.11 9.12 7.36
CA ARG A 294 -5.77 8.46 6.09
C ARG A 294 -6.28 9.19 4.84
N ARG A 295 -7.40 9.94 4.98
CA ARG A 295 -8.10 10.63 3.89
C ARG A 295 -8.65 11.95 4.39
N PRO A 296 -8.85 12.96 3.51
CA PRO A 296 -9.49 14.22 3.91
C PRO A 296 -10.83 14.05 4.63
N GLU A 297 -11.61 13.02 4.27
CA GLU A 297 -12.90 12.71 4.91
C GLU A 297 -12.76 12.40 6.41
N GLY A 298 -11.65 11.84 6.85
CA GLY A 298 -11.38 11.57 8.27
C GLY A 298 -11.26 12.84 9.12
N LEU A 299 -11.05 14.02 8.53
CA LEU A 299 -11.11 15.28 9.26
C LEU A 299 -12.46 15.53 9.92
N LYS A 300 -13.56 14.97 9.37
CA LYS A 300 -14.89 15.10 9.95
C LYS A 300 -15.06 14.44 11.32
N GLU A 301 -14.15 13.52 11.68
CA GLU A 301 -14.14 12.83 12.97
C GLU A 301 -13.45 13.65 14.08
N HIS A 302 -12.94 14.85 13.72
CA HIS A 302 -12.15 15.68 14.61
C HIS A 302 -12.76 17.09 14.69
N SER A 303 -12.55 17.77 15.82
CA SER A 303 -12.94 19.18 15.99
C SER A 303 -12.15 20.06 15.02
N PRO A 304 -12.82 20.79 14.08
CA PRO A 304 -12.13 21.68 13.16
C PRO A 304 -11.41 22.83 13.88
N ALA A 305 -11.95 23.29 15.00
CA ALA A 305 -11.34 24.36 15.80
C ALA A 305 -10.04 23.89 16.46
N ASP A 306 -10.00 22.68 17.06
CA ASP A 306 -8.79 22.18 17.70
C ASP A 306 -7.68 21.93 16.69
N LEU A 307 -8.00 21.32 15.55
CA LEU A 307 -7.03 21.15 14.47
C LEU A 307 -6.57 22.50 13.91
N GLY A 308 -7.48 23.49 13.81
CA GLY A 308 -7.15 24.84 13.35
C GLY A 308 -6.16 25.52 14.27
N ARG A 309 -6.33 25.41 15.58
CA ARG A 309 -5.42 26.03 16.57
C ARG A 309 -4.00 25.50 16.48
N VAL A 310 -3.83 24.17 16.22
CA VAL A 310 -2.49 23.59 15.96
C VAL A 310 -1.85 24.17 14.70
N LEU A 311 -2.65 24.59 13.72
CA LEU A 311 -2.20 25.24 12.49
C LEU A 311 -1.97 26.76 12.64
N GLY A 312 -2.35 27.35 13.78
CA GLY A 312 -2.35 28.79 14.00
C GLY A 312 -3.50 29.51 13.28
N VAL A 313 -4.64 28.85 13.07
CA VAL A 313 -5.84 29.41 12.46
C VAL A 313 -7.08 29.09 13.29
N ASP A 314 -8.19 29.78 13.05
CA ASP A 314 -9.44 29.58 13.80
C ASP A 314 -10.03 28.17 13.64
N ARG A 315 -9.90 27.60 12.47
CA ARG A 315 -10.36 26.23 12.13
C ARG A 315 -9.55 25.61 11.01
N ALA A 316 -9.45 24.31 11.01
CA ALA A 316 -8.82 23.56 9.93
C ALA A 316 -9.60 23.70 8.60
N PRO A 317 -8.93 23.53 7.44
CA PRO A 317 -9.61 23.52 6.15
C PRO A 317 -10.66 22.41 6.09
N GLU A 318 -11.85 22.73 5.57
CA GLU A 318 -12.87 21.73 5.28
C GLU A 318 -12.39 20.73 4.20
N VAL A 319 -12.95 19.52 4.21
CA VAL A 319 -12.65 18.46 3.24
C VAL A 319 -12.75 18.98 1.79
N LYS A 320 -13.82 19.71 1.46
CA LYS A 320 -14.03 20.31 0.13
C LYS A 320 -12.92 21.29 -0.24
N THR A 321 -12.52 22.14 0.70
CA THR A 321 -11.42 23.11 0.51
C THR A 321 -10.10 22.38 0.27
N LEU A 322 -9.77 21.38 1.10
CA LEU A 322 -8.54 20.63 0.97
C LEU A 322 -8.47 19.86 -0.36
N ARG A 323 -9.57 19.23 -0.78
CA ARG A 323 -9.64 18.56 -2.09
C ARG A 323 -9.45 19.53 -3.25
N ARG A 324 -10.07 20.72 -3.19
CA ARG A 324 -9.89 21.76 -4.22
C ARG A 324 -8.43 22.23 -4.28
N LYS A 325 -7.77 22.44 -3.14
CA LYS A 325 -6.35 22.83 -3.09
C LYS A 325 -5.44 21.72 -3.62
N LEU A 326 -5.70 20.48 -3.28
CA LEU A 326 -4.97 19.33 -3.83
C LEU A 326 -5.16 19.23 -5.35
N ALA A 327 -6.37 19.43 -5.85
CA ALA A 327 -6.64 19.47 -7.30
C ALA A 327 -5.90 20.62 -8.00
N CYS A 328 -5.84 21.80 -7.37
CA CYS A 328 -5.08 22.94 -7.88
C CYS A 328 -3.56 22.63 -7.99
N LEU A 329 -2.98 22.03 -6.94
CA LEU A 329 -1.58 21.61 -6.94
C LEU A 329 -1.31 20.51 -7.99
N ALA A 330 -2.23 19.56 -8.14
CA ALA A 330 -2.11 18.52 -9.16
C ALA A 330 -2.23 19.08 -10.59
N ALA A 331 -3.11 20.06 -10.81
CA ALA A 331 -3.28 20.71 -12.10
C ALA A 331 -2.03 21.47 -12.56
N ALA A 332 -1.16 21.89 -11.65
CA ALA A 332 0.13 22.50 -11.99
C ALA A 332 1.11 21.54 -12.64
N GLY A 333 0.93 20.20 -12.52
CA GLY A 333 1.76 19.19 -13.17
C GLY A 333 3.22 19.15 -12.68
N ARG A 334 3.51 19.64 -11.45
CA ARG A 334 4.87 19.88 -10.93
C ARG A 334 5.30 18.91 -9.81
N ALA A 335 4.54 17.82 -9.58
CA ALA A 335 4.87 16.89 -8.49
C ALA A 335 6.24 16.20 -8.66
N ALA A 336 6.67 15.93 -9.89
CA ALA A 336 7.99 15.37 -10.16
C ALA A 336 9.12 16.37 -9.81
N ASP A 337 8.97 17.66 -10.18
CA ASP A 337 9.93 18.70 -9.82
C ASP A 337 10.02 18.89 -8.31
N PHE A 338 8.88 18.87 -7.65
CA PHE A 338 8.80 18.94 -6.19
C PHE A 338 9.51 17.75 -5.53
N GLY A 339 9.31 16.54 -6.07
CA GLY A 339 10.00 15.35 -5.60
C GLY A 339 11.53 15.45 -5.76
N ARG A 340 12.02 15.99 -6.90
CA ARG A 340 13.45 16.24 -7.12
C ARG A 340 14.03 17.25 -6.14
N ALA A 341 13.33 18.37 -5.90
CA ALA A 341 13.77 19.38 -4.94
C ALA A 341 13.90 18.81 -3.52
N LEU A 342 12.91 18.00 -3.09
CA LEU A 342 12.96 17.30 -1.80
C LEU A 342 14.11 16.28 -1.73
N ALA A 343 14.38 15.54 -2.82
CA ALA A 343 15.49 14.59 -2.89
C ALA A 343 16.85 15.30 -2.79
N HIS A 344 17.04 16.43 -3.47
CA HIS A 344 18.23 17.27 -3.35
C HIS A 344 18.45 17.72 -1.90
N GLN A 345 17.41 18.23 -1.26
CA GLN A 345 17.48 18.66 0.14
C GLN A 345 17.82 17.49 1.07
N ARG A 346 17.24 16.32 0.85
CA ARG A 346 17.52 15.10 1.62
C ARG A 346 18.98 14.63 1.46
N VAL A 347 19.51 14.67 0.24
CA VAL A 347 20.91 14.33 -0.05
C VAL A 347 21.87 15.30 0.62
N ALA A 348 21.57 16.61 0.63
CA ALA A 348 22.37 17.60 1.34
C ALA A 348 22.46 17.30 2.83
N GLN A 349 21.35 16.90 3.45
CA GLN A 349 21.27 16.59 4.88
C GLN A 349 21.88 15.24 5.26
N ARG A 350 21.79 14.24 4.39
CA ARG A 350 22.10 12.84 4.70
C ARG A 350 23.00 12.17 3.66
N GLY A 351 23.93 12.90 3.08
CA GLY A 351 24.82 12.39 2.03
C GLY A 351 25.57 11.12 2.38
N SER A 352 25.95 10.92 3.66
CA SER A 352 26.63 9.71 4.13
C SER A 352 25.78 8.43 4.05
N ALA A 353 24.44 8.56 4.10
CA ALA A 353 23.51 7.44 3.99
C ALA A 353 23.24 7.00 2.53
N MET A 354 23.74 7.74 1.54
CA MET A 354 23.40 7.55 0.11
C MET A 354 24.30 6.55 -0.62
N GLY A 355 25.27 5.92 0.06
CA GLY A 355 26.20 4.96 -0.60
C GLY A 355 25.52 3.71 -1.16
N PHE A 356 24.37 3.34 -0.63
CA PHE A 356 23.49 2.29 -1.16
C PHE A 356 22.06 2.82 -1.26
N LEU A 357 21.46 2.65 -2.42
CA LEU A 357 20.05 2.99 -2.67
C LEU A 357 19.26 1.73 -3.02
N TYR A 358 18.26 1.46 -2.23
CA TYR A 358 17.37 0.32 -2.37
C TYR A 358 16.18 0.72 -3.22
N VAL A 359 16.01 0.06 -4.39
CA VAL A 359 14.91 0.33 -5.32
C VAL A 359 13.94 -0.83 -5.33
N ASP A 360 12.69 -0.55 -4.98
CA ASP A 360 11.63 -1.56 -5.01
C ASP A 360 10.30 -0.96 -5.50
N GLY A 361 9.46 -1.81 -6.08
CA GLY A 361 8.18 -1.44 -6.66
C GLY A 361 7.00 -1.78 -5.77
N HIS A 362 6.14 -0.82 -5.50
CA HIS A 362 4.87 -1.03 -4.81
C HIS A 362 3.69 -0.99 -5.78
N VAL A 363 2.95 -2.09 -5.90
CA VAL A 363 1.80 -2.22 -6.81
C VAL A 363 0.52 -1.88 -6.07
N ARG A 364 -0.24 -0.90 -6.61
CA ARG A 364 -1.54 -0.46 -6.12
C ARG A 364 -2.66 -0.92 -7.04
N VAL A 365 -3.63 -1.62 -6.47
CA VAL A 365 -4.79 -2.14 -7.20
C VAL A 365 -5.79 -1.01 -7.46
N TYR A 366 -6.34 -1.00 -8.67
CA TYR A 366 -7.44 -0.14 -9.06
C TYR A 366 -8.76 -0.92 -9.04
N HIS A 367 -9.72 -0.42 -8.29
CA HIS A 367 -11.05 -1.03 -8.14
C HIS A 367 -12.16 -0.23 -8.86
N GLY A 368 -11.79 0.74 -9.70
CA GLY A 368 -12.74 1.57 -10.45
C GLY A 368 -13.32 0.85 -11.67
N LYS A 369 -14.21 1.55 -12.39
CA LYS A 369 -14.95 1.01 -13.54
C LYS A 369 -14.21 1.10 -14.86
N ASN A 370 -13.19 1.97 -14.96
CA ASN A 370 -12.48 2.22 -16.20
C ASN A 370 -11.57 1.05 -16.57
N ARG A 371 -11.41 0.79 -17.86
CA ARG A 371 -10.49 -0.25 -18.33
C ARG A 371 -9.05 0.24 -18.25
N MET A 372 -8.28 -0.43 -17.43
CA MET A 372 -6.86 -0.18 -17.24
C MET A 372 -6.04 -1.43 -17.52
N PRO A 373 -4.79 -1.29 -17.95
CA PRO A 373 -3.88 -2.41 -18.09
C PRO A 373 -3.69 -3.14 -16.75
N LYS A 374 -3.63 -4.48 -16.84
CA LYS A 374 -3.45 -5.32 -15.65
C LYS A 374 -1.97 -5.50 -15.35
N THR A 375 -1.63 -5.44 -14.07
CA THR A 375 -0.31 -5.76 -13.53
C THR A 375 -0.42 -6.95 -12.58
N HIS A 376 0.62 -7.78 -12.51
CA HIS A 376 0.66 -8.87 -11.53
C HIS A 376 0.85 -8.30 -10.12
N VAL A 377 -0.11 -8.57 -9.25
CA VAL A 377 -0.07 -8.20 -7.84
C VAL A 377 0.43 -9.40 -7.04
N ALA A 378 1.71 -9.42 -6.71
CA ALA A 378 2.37 -10.58 -6.10
C ALA A 378 1.70 -11.04 -4.79
N ARG A 379 1.30 -10.12 -3.92
CA ARG A 379 0.61 -10.42 -2.66
C ARG A 379 -0.75 -11.09 -2.85
N MET A 380 -1.44 -10.83 -3.97
CA MET A 380 -2.75 -11.42 -4.30
C MET A 380 -2.64 -12.58 -5.27
N ARG A 381 -1.46 -12.81 -5.83
CA ARG A 381 -1.17 -13.81 -6.89
C ARG A 381 -2.11 -13.71 -8.10
N LEU A 382 -2.61 -12.50 -8.38
CA LEU A 382 -3.58 -12.20 -9.44
C LEU A 382 -3.08 -11.06 -10.34
N SER A 383 -3.52 -11.06 -11.59
CA SER A 383 -3.33 -9.92 -12.49
C SER A 383 -4.56 -9.04 -12.46
N MET A 384 -4.41 -7.82 -11.92
CA MET A 384 -5.49 -6.86 -11.72
C MET A 384 -5.13 -5.51 -12.37
N PRO A 385 -6.12 -4.67 -12.72
CA PRO A 385 -5.85 -3.28 -13.03
C PRO A 385 -5.07 -2.65 -11.88
N ALA A 386 -3.91 -2.10 -12.13
CA ALA A 386 -3.05 -1.58 -11.08
C ALA A 386 -2.01 -0.62 -11.65
N THR A 387 -1.48 0.24 -10.78
CA THR A 387 -0.33 1.11 -11.03
C THR A 387 0.82 0.72 -10.11
N SER A 388 2.03 1.10 -10.47
CA SER A 388 3.22 0.83 -9.65
C SER A 388 3.91 2.14 -9.29
N ASP A 389 4.30 2.27 -8.02
CA ASP A 389 5.20 3.32 -7.57
C ASP A 389 6.56 2.68 -7.24
N TYR A 390 7.66 3.27 -7.70
CA TYR A 390 9.00 2.83 -7.36
C TYR A 390 9.57 3.76 -6.29
N TRP A 391 9.94 3.16 -5.17
CA TRP A 391 10.50 3.86 -4.03
C TRP A 391 12.00 3.61 -3.94
N ILE A 392 12.73 4.67 -3.69
CA ILE A 392 14.17 4.68 -3.51
C ILE A 392 14.45 5.01 -2.05
N ASN A 393 15.03 4.06 -1.31
CA ASN A 393 15.34 4.20 0.10
C ASN A 393 16.86 4.21 0.35
N ASP A 394 17.30 4.95 1.35
CA ASP A 394 18.69 5.00 1.79
C ASP A 394 19.12 3.77 2.62
N THR A 395 20.36 3.77 3.10
CA THR A 395 20.91 2.69 3.93
C THR A 395 20.23 2.54 5.29
N ALA A 396 19.53 3.54 5.78
CA ALA A 396 18.75 3.48 7.01
C ALA A 396 17.33 2.90 6.77
N GLY A 397 16.92 2.75 5.50
CA GLY A 397 15.59 2.34 5.11
C GLY A 397 14.61 3.51 4.96
N ASP A 398 15.09 4.74 5.05
CA ASP A 398 14.24 5.92 4.84
C ASP A 398 14.07 6.20 3.34
N PRO A 399 12.87 6.58 2.90
CA PRO A 399 12.63 6.94 1.52
C PRO A 399 13.35 8.26 1.19
N VAL A 400 13.98 8.30 0.02
CA VAL A 400 14.65 9.49 -0.54
C VAL A 400 13.84 10.07 -1.68
N PHE A 401 13.27 9.20 -2.52
CA PHE A 401 12.59 9.57 -3.74
C PHE A 401 11.54 8.55 -4.11
N VAL A 402 10.50 8.98 -4.82
CA VAL A 402 9.45 8.08 -5.35
C VAL A 402 9.13 8.46 -6.80
N VAL A 403 9.01 7.45 -7.64
CA VAL A 403 8.58 7.60 -9.04
C VAL A 403 7.25 6.89 -9.22
N THR A 404 6.24 7.61 -9.67
CA THR A 404 4.96 7.01 -10.04
C THR A 404 5.04 6.50 -11.47
N ALA A 405 5.00 5.18 -11.63
CA ALA A 405 5.14 4.52 -12.92
C ALA A 405 3.78 4.14 -13.51
N GLU A 406 3.80 3.94 -14.82
CA GLU A 406 2.66 3.42 -15.58
C GLU A 406 2.37 1.96 -15.24
N ALA A 407 1.16 1.51 -15.55
CA ALA A 407 0.81 0.11 -15.43
C ALA A 407 1.74 -0.76 -16.31
N ASN A 408 2.10 -1.95 -15.83
CA ASN A 408 3.02 -2.88 -16.48
C ASN A 408 4.45 -2.37 -16.73
N ALA A 409 4.85 -1.26 -16.11
CA ALA A 409 6.23 -0.81 -16.12
C ALA A 409 7.05 -1.66 -15.13
N GLY A 410 7.59 -2.78 -15.59
CA GLY A 410 8.46 -3.66 -14.79
C GLY A 410 9.78 -2.98 -14.46
N LEU A 411 10.43 -3.43 -13.37
CA LEU A 411 11.64 -2.83 -12.84
C LEU A 411 12.77 -2.74 -13.88
N VAL A 412 12.90 -3.71 -14.77
CA VAL A 412 13.90 -3.67 -15.87
C VAL A 412 13.71 -2.45 -16.78
N LYS A 413 12.45 -2.08 -17.07
CA LYS A 413 12.12 -0.91 -17.90
C LYS A 413 12.28 0.39 -17.12
N MET A 414 11.99 0.36 -15.81
CA MET A 414 11.97 1.58 -14.99
C MET A 414 13.33 1.96 -14.40
N LEU A 415 14.25 1.01 -14.23
CA LEU A 415 15.57 1.32 -13.66
C LEU A 415 16.35 2.39 -14.47
N PRO A 416 16.44 2.36 -15.81
CA PRO A 416 17.15 3.40 -16.55
C PRO A 416 16.65 4.83 -16.26
N PRO A 417 15.35 5.16 -16.37
CA PRO A 417 14.88 6.50 -16.01
C PRO A 417 15.04 6.82 -14.51
N ILE A 418 14.89 5.82 -13.62
CA ILE A 418 15.15 6.02 -12.18
C ILE A 418 16.61 6.39 -11.95
N LEU A 419 17.58 5.76 -12.63
CA LEU A 419 19.00 6.08 -12.51
C LEU A 419 19.31 7.49 -13.00
N GLN A 420 18.63 7.97 -14.06
CA GLN A 420 18.77 9.35 -14.51
C GLN A 420 18.30 10.34 -13.42
N GLU A 421 17.15 10.08 -12.81
CA GLU A 421 16.66 10.90 -11.69
C GLU A 421 17.64 10.85 -10.48
N ILE A 422 18.12 9.65 -10.11
CA ILE A 422 19.12 9.49 -9.05
C ILE A 422 20.39 10.30 -9.37
N ARG A 423 20.88 10.24 -10.60
CA ARG A 423 22.05 11.01 -11.04
C ARG A 423 21.81 12.51 -10.97
N ALA A 424 20.61 12.97 -11.27
CA ALA A 424 20.25 14.40 -11.21
C ALA A 424 20.38 14.96 -9.79
N PHE A 425 19.98 14.24 -8.75
CA PHE A 425 20.06 14.75 -7.37
C PHE A 425 21.31 14.32 -6.59
N LEU A 426 22.04 13.29 -7.03
CA LEU A 426 23.28 12.86 -6.39
C LEU A 426 24.55 13.42 -7.04
N GLY A 427 24.46 13.89 -8.29
CA GLY A 427 25.64 14.29 -9.06
C GLY A 427 26.59 13.12 -9.34
N ALA A 428 27.90 13.35 -9.30
CA ALA A 428 28.93 12.35 -9.63
C ALA A 428 29.25 11.35 -8.49
N ARG A 429 28.49 11.34 -7.40
CA ARG A 429 28.74 10.42 -6.26
C ARG A 429 28.63 8.96 -6.70
N SER A 430 29.58 8.13 -6.22
CA SER A 430 29.52 6.67 -6.40
C SER A 430 28.42 6.08 -5.51
N VAL A 431 27.50 5.34 -6.13
CA VAL A 431 26.34 4.75 -5.46
C VAL A 431 26.12 3.33 -5.95
N THR A 432 25.81 2.44 -5.02
CA THR A 432 25.39 1.07 -5.33
C THR A 432 23.87 0.97 -5.31
N VAL A 433 23.27 0.60 -6.43
CA VAL A 433 21.81 0.40 -6.54
C VAL A 433 21.49 -1.05 -6.21
N VAL A 434 20.64 -1.24 -5.20
CA VAL A 434 20.21 -2.54 -4.69
C VAL A 434 18.77 -2.80 -5.12
N PHE A 435 18.52 -3.92 -5.79
CA PHE A 435 17.19 -4.25 -6.30
C PHE A 435 16.94 -5.77 -6.33
N ASP A 436 15.66 -6.14 -6.44
CA ASP A 436 15.23 -7.53 -6.42
C ASP A 436 15.39 -8.25 -7.79
N ARG A 437 14.97 -9.52 -7.84
CA ARG A 437 15.00 -10.34 -9.07
C ARG A 437 14.12 -9.78 -10.21
N GLY A 438 13.22 -8.84 -9.94
CA GLY A 438 12.41 -8.16 -10.93
C GLY A 438 13.23 -7.31 -11.88
N GLY A 439 14.38 -6.78 -11.42
CA GLY A 439 15.35 -6.03 -12.21
C GLY A 439 16.42 -6.88 -12.91
N TYR A 440 16.35 -8.21 -12.85
CA TYR A 440 17.39 -9.08 -13.39
C TYR A 440 17.41 -9.05 -14.92
N SER A 441 18.40 -8.39 -15.48
CA SER A 441 18.72 -8.39 -16.91
C SER A 441 20.21 -8.10 -17.10
N PRO A 442 21.02 -9.03 -17.62
CA PRO A 442 22.45 -8.78 -17.85
C PRO A 442 22.74 -7.58 -18.74
N ALA A 443 21.91 -7.29 -19.75
CA ALA A 443 22.04 -6.09 -20.56
C ALA A 443 21.79 -4.81 -19.74
N LEU A 444 20.81 -4.83 -18.83
CA LEU A 444 20.58 -3.74 -17.89
C LEU A 444 21.78 -3.54 -16.95
N PHE A 445 22.43 -4.61 -16.51
CA PHE A 445 23.62 -4.50 -15.66
C PHE A 445 24.77 -3.76 -16.34
N GLN A 446 25.00 -4.03 -17.64
CA GLN A 446 25.95 -3.24 -18.43
C GLN A 446 25.57 -1.76 -18.47
N HIS A 447 24.28 -1.47 -18.69
CA HIS A 447 23.79 -0.09 -18.72
C HIS A 447 23.98 0.61 -17.35
N ILE A 448 23.69 -0.07 -16.23
CA ILE A 448 23.88 0.47 -14.87
C ILE A 448 25.35 0.84 -14.64
N ILE A 449 26.28 -0.07 -14.99
CA ILE A 449 27.73 0.14 -14.83
C ILE A 449 28.22 1.25 -15.77
N ALA A 450 27.77 1.27 -17.02
CA ALA A 450 28.11 2.32 -17.99
C ALA A 450 27.61 3.71 -17.55
N ALA A 451 26.47 3.76 -16.83
CA ALA A 451 25.95 4.99 -16.23
C ALA A 451 26.68 5.42 -14.95
N GLY A 452 27.77 4.72 -14.56
CA GLY A 452 28.61 5.04 -13.42
C GLY A 452 27.98 4.65 -12.07
N PHE A 453 27.09 3.65 -12.05
CA PHE A 453 26.53 3.09 -10.82
C PHE A 453 27.07 1.69 -10.58
N ASP A 454 27.19 1.32 -9.32
CA ASP A 454 27.37 -0.05 -8.92
C ASP A 454 26.01 -0.74 -8.73
N LEU A 455 26.00 -2.06 -8.85
CA LEU A 455 24.80 -2.86 -8.67
C LEU A 455 24.95 -3.95 -7.61
N LEU A 456 23.83 -4.29 -7.00
CA LEU A 456 23.70 -5.41 -6.08
C LEU A 456 22.31 -6.04 -6.25
N THR A 457 22.24 -7.32 -6.63
CA THR A 457 20.98 -8.01 -6.90
C THR A 457 21.11 -9.53 -6.75
N TYR A 458 19.97 -10.24 -6.65
CA TYR A 458 19.95 -11.70 -6.69
C TYR A 458 20.18 -12.23 -8.11
N ARG A 459 20.96 -13.31 -8.22
CA ARG A 459 21.07 -14.04 -9.49
C ARG A 459 19.78 -14.83 -9.77
N LYS A 460 19.29 -14.77 -11.03
CA LYS A 460 18.11 -15.47 -11.48
C LYS A 460 18.47 -16.59 -12.47
N GLY A 461 17.64 -17.63 -12.49
CA GLY A 461 17.79 -18.76 -13.39
C GLY A 461 18.48 -19.97 -12.72
N ARG A 462 18.83 -20.97 -13.53
CA ARG A 462 19.54 -22.16 -13.05
C ARG A 462 20.99 -21.79 -12.75
N VAL A 463 21.37 -21.88 -11.49
CA VAL A 463 22.73 -21.62 -11.02
C VAL A 463 23.35 -22.94 -10.58
N PRO A 464 24.58 -23.30 -11.02
CA PRO A 464 25.27 -24.48 -10.55
C PRO A 464 25.41 -24.46 -9.02
N HIS A 465 25.21 -25.60 -8.42
CA HIS A 465 25.39 -25.77 -6.98
C HIS A 465 26.88 -25.65 -6.63
N ILE A 466 27.23 -24.85 -5.65
CA ILE A 466 28.60 -24.66 -5.18
C ILE A 466 28.89 -25.76 -4.12
N PRO A 467 30.01 -26.51 -4.22
CA PRO A 467 30.38 -27.47 -3.21
C PRO A 467 30.54 -26.86 -1.82
N ALA A 468 30.19 -27.63 -0.78
CA ALA A 468 30.24 -27.13 0.61
C ALA A 468 31.61 -26.63 1.03
N ARG A 469 32.70 -27.27 0.52
CA ARG A 469 34.10 -26.90 0.78
C ARG A 469 34.49 -25.46 0.33
N CYS A 470 33.70 -24.86 -0.57
CA CYS A 470 33.98 -23.50 -1.07
C CYS A 470 33.41 -22.43 -0.17
N PHE A 471 32.59 -22.78 0.80
CA PHE A 471 31.98 -21.84 1.73
C PHE A 471 32.88 -21.61 2.93
N ARG A 472 33.00 -20.33 3.33
CA ARG A 472 33.73 -19.91 4.52
C ARG A 472 32.83 -18.99 5.36
N GLU A 473 32.96 -19.08 6.67
CA GLU A 473 32.40 -18.09 7.57
C GLU A 473 33.13 -16.76 7.38
N ARG A 474 32.40 -15.70 7.13
CA ARG A 474 32.94 -14.33 7.00
C ARG A 474 32.17 -13.40 7.92
N ARG A 475 32.88 -12.55 8.62
CA ARG A 475 32.34 -11.60 9.59
C ARG A 475 32.54 -10.17 9.10
N THR A 476 31.62 -9.29 9.45
CA THR A 476 31.70 -7.84 9.19
C THR A 476 31.03 -7.09 10.34
N ARG A 477 31.44 -5.85 10.56
CA ARG A 477 30.84 -4.99 11.59
C ARG A 477 30.01 -3.92 10.92
N VAL A 478 28.73 -3.80 11.29
CA VAL A 478 27.80 -2.79 10.77
C VAL A 478 26.99 -2.22 11.92
N GLY A 479 27.02 -0.89 12.07
CA GLY A 479 26.29 -0.21 13.15
C GLY A 479 26.64 -0.72 14.55
N GLY A 480 27.93 -1.03 14.78
CA GLY A 480 28.40 -1.55 16.08
C GLY A 480 28.15 -3.05 16.31
N ARG A 481 27.36 -3.73 15.46
CA ARG A 481 27.06 -5.16 15.57
C ARG A 481 27.95 -5.99 14.65
N THR A 482 28.47 -7.10 15.17
CA THR A 482 29.18 -8.11 14.35
C THR A 482 28.18 -9.04 13.70
N ILE A 483 28.27 -9.18 12.38
CA ILE A 483 27.40 -10.01 11.56
C ILE A 483 28.25 -11.07 10.90
N SER A 484 27.77 -12.33 10.91
CA SER A 484 28.44 -13.48 10.33
C SER A 484 27.57 -14.14 9.28
N TYR A 485 28.20 -14.54 8.16
CA TYR A 485 27.55 -15.31 7.11
C TYR A 485 28.51 -16.38 6.58
N VAL A 486 27.94 -17.54 6.25
CA VAL A 486 28.64 -18.62 5.53
C VAL A 486 28.49 -18.35 4.04
N VAL A 487 29.57 -17.92 3.38
CA VAL A 487 29.55 -17.44 1.99
C VAL A 487 30.64 -18.05 1.14
N ALA A 488 30.35 -18.22 -0.15
CA ALA A 488 31.32 -18.49 -1.21
C ALA A 488 31.41 -17.26 -2.12
N ASP A 489 32.60 -16.92 -2.56
CA ASP A 489 32.90 -15.73 -3.34
C ASP A 489 33.63 -16.13 -4.63
N GLN A 490 33.09 -15.78 -5.79
CA GLN A 490 33.63 -16.16 -7.08
C GLN A 490 33.31 -15.17 -8.18
N GLU A 491 34.11 -15.11 -9.22
CA GLU A 491 33.78 -14.36 -10.44
C GLU A 491 32.83 -15.17 -11.32
N VAL A 492 31.87 -14.48 -11.94
CA VAL A 492 30.95 -15.06 -12.93
C VAL A 492 30.93 -14.26 -14.23
N ARG A 493 30.79 -14.97 -15.32
CA ARG A 493 30.71 -14.39 -16.66
C ARG A 493 29.29 -14.48 -17.19
N LEU A 494 28.75 -13.37 -17.64
CA LEU A 494 27.43 -13.24 -18.28
C LEU A 494 27.59 -12.75 -19.72
N LEU A 495 26.52 -12.78 -20.50
CA LEU A 495 26.51 -12.32 -21.91
C LEU A 495 27.65 -12.94 -22.73
N LYS A 496 27.78 -14.28 -22.67
CA LYS A 496 28.85 -15.01 -23.38
C LYS A 496 30.27 -14.53 -23.04
N GLY A 497 30.46 -13.99 -21.84
CA GLY A 497 31.74 -13.49 -21.36
C GLY A 497 31.95 -11.97 -21.39
N ALA A 498 31.05 -11.24 -22.09
CA ALA A 498 31.16 -9.78 -22.23
C ALA A 498 30.94 -9.01 -20.92
N LEU A 499 30.30 -9.60 -19.92
CA LEU A 499 30.09 -8.97 -18.61
C LEU A 499 30.66 -9.89 -17.50
N ARG A 500 31.62 -9.37 -16.74
CA ARG A 500 32.20 -10.04 -15.57
C ARG A 500 31.68 -9.37 -14.30
N LEU A 501 31.07 -10.17 -13.43
CA LEU A 501 30.56 -9.73 -12.15
C LEU A 501 31.10 -10.63 -11.02
N ARG A 502 31.09 -10.12 -9.82
CA ARG A 502 31.35 -10.88 -8.60
C ARG A 502 30.04 -11.55 -8.14
N GLN A 503 30.12 -12.81 -7.79
CA GLN A 503 29.00 -13.56 -7.19
C GLN A 503 29.37 -13.95 -5.77
N VAL A 504 28.63 -13.44 -4.79
CA VAL A 504 28.69 -13.89 -3.41
C VAL A 504 27.48 -14.75 -3.15
N THR A 505 27.69 -16.03 -2.81
CA THR A 505 26.61 -16.96 -2.53
C THR A 505 26.54 -17.25 -1.04
N ARG A 506 25.40 -16.94 -0.40
CA ARG A 506 25.14 -17.31 0.99
C ARG A 506 24.59 -18.73 1.04
N ARG A 507 25.12 -19.55 1.96
CA ARG A 507 24.55 -20.86 2.33
C ARG A 507 23.82 -20.71 3.66
N MET A 508 22.59 -21.20 3.70
CA MET A 508 21.76 -21.28 4.92
C MET A 508 21.99 -22.64 5.60
N ASP A 509 21.56 -22.77 6.85
CA ASP A 509 21.73 -23.98 7.65
C ASP A 509 21.04 -25.21 7.02
N ASN A 510 19.90 -24.99 6.35
CA ASN A 510 19.20 -26.01 5.56
C ASN A 510 19.88 -26.36 4.22
N GLY A 511 21.10 -25.88 3.97
CA GLY A 511 21.85 -26.11 2.74
C GLY A 511 21.43 -25.26 1.53
N HIS A 512 20.37 -24.47 1.64
CA HIS A 512 19.93 -23.59 0.54
C HIS A 512 20.98 -22.53 0.21
N GLN A 513 21.23 -22.36 -1.10
CA GLN A 513 22.22 -21.42 -1.61
C GLN A 513 21.52 -20.22 -2.26
N THR A 514 21.85 -19.00 -1.81
CA THR A 514 21.31 -17.77 -2.37
C THR A 514 22.43 -16.97 -3.05
N PRO A 515 22.52 -17.01 -4.39
CA PRO A 515 23.55 -16.30 -5.13
C PRO A 515 23.17 -14.83 -5.33
N ILE A 516 24.12 -13.95 -5.03
CA ILE A 516 24.05 -12.49 -5.12
C ILE A 516 25.09 -12.03 -6.13
N LEU A 517 24.71 -11.13 -7.04
CA LEU A 517 25.61 -10.50 -8.01
C LEU A 517 25.89 -9.06 -7.61
N THR A 518 27.14 -8.64 -7.80
CA THR A 518 27.55 -7.25 -7.61
C THR A 518 28.70 -6.86 -8.56
N SER A 519 28.78 -5.58 -8.92
CA SER A 519 29.94 -4.98 -9.57
C SER A 519 31.04 -4.60 -8.57
N ARG A 520 30.70 -4.44 -7.26
CA ARG A 520 31.61 -4.04 -6.18
C ARG A 520 32.60 -5.14 -5.84
N ARG A 521 33.90 -4.81 -5.97
CA ARG A 521 35.00 -5.71 -5.62
C ARG A 521 35.66 -5.35 -4.29
N ASP A 522 35.49 -4.12 -3.83
CA ASP A 522 36.05 -3.54 -2.61
C ASP A 522 35.34 -3.99 -1.32
N LEU A 523 34.08 -4.42 -1.42
CA LEU A 523 33.30 -4.81 -0.24
C LEU A 523 33.67 -6.22 0.24
N SER A 524 33.68 -6.43 1.57
CA SER A 524 33.79 -7.80 2.11
C SER A 524 32.61 -8.67 1.69
N PRO A 525 32.79 -9.98 1.48
CA PRO A 525 31.69 -10.89 1.09
C PRO A 525 30.53 -10.88 2.09
N ALA A 526 30.84 -10.75 3.40
CA ALA A 526 29.82 -10.63 4.44
C ALA A 526 29.01 -9.33 4.32
N LEU A 527 29.65 -8.22 3.95
CA LEU A 527 28.97 -6.94 3.75
C LEU A 527 28.07 -6.97 2.50
N VAL A 528 28.52 -7.60 1.42
CA VAL A 528 27.68 -7.80 0.21
C VAL A 528 26.42 -8.60 0.57
N ALA A 529 26.56 -9.71 1.30
CA ALA A 529 25.43 -10.50 1.76
C ALA A 529 24.51 -9.68 2.68
N TYR A 530 25.08 -8.99 3.66
CA TYR A 530 24.31 -8.14 4.57
C TYR A 530 23.49 -7.09 3.82
N ARG A 531 24.11 -6.31 2.92
CA ARG A 531 23.40 -5.27 2.16
C ARG A 531 22.29 -5.81 1.29
N MET A 532 22.45 -7.00 0.72
CA MET A 532 21.40 -7.64 -0.06
C MET A 532 20.24 -8.12 0.81
N PHE A 533 20.53 -8.70 1.98
CA PHE A 533 19.50 -9.15 2.91
C PHE A 533 18.88 -7.99 3.70
N ASP A 534 19.58 -6.89 3.92
CA ASP A 534 19.09 -5.68 4.56
C ASP A 534 17.93 -5.01 3.76
N ARG A 535 17.68 -5.44 2.53
CA ARG A 535 16.52 -5.06 1.71
C ARG A 535 15.17 -5.36 2.40
N TRP A 536 15.13 -6.28 3.38
CA TRP A 536 13.93 -6.50 4.19
C TRP A 536 13.43 -5.24 4.90
N ARG A 537 14.29 -4.27 5.15
CA ARG A 537 13.90 -2.96 5.71
C ARG A 537 12.94 -2.23 4.78
N GLN A 538 13.12 -2.38 3.47
CA GLN A 538 12.20 -1.79 2.49
C GLN A 538 10.83 -2.50 2.48
N GLU A 539 10.82 -3.82 2.72
CA GLU A 539 9.58 -4.57 2.88
C GLU A 539 8.81 -4.11 4.13
N ASN A 540 9.52 -3.91 5.26
CA ASN A 540 8.94 -3.35 6.48
C ASN A 540 8.48 -1.90 6.29
N PHE A 541 9.22 -1.09 5.53
CA PHE A 541 8.80 0.26 5.14
C PHE A 541 7.46 0.23 4.40
N PHE A 542 7.28 -0.63 3.40
CA PHE A 542 6.01 -0.75 2.69
C PHE A 542 4.88 -1.25 3.60
N LYS A 543 5.18 -2.22 4.47
CA LYS A 543 4.21 -2.70 5.46
C LYS A 543 3.74 -1.55 6.33
N TYR A 544 4.67 -0.81 6.93
CA TYR A 544 4.38 0.31 7.80
C TYR A 544 3.61 1.43 7.08
N LEU A 545 4.05 1.86 5.89
CA LEU A 545 3.35 2.89 5.13
C LEU A 545 1.93 2.47 4.70
N ARG A 546 1.73 1.20 4.43
CA ARG A 546 0.40 0.67 4.08
C ARG A 546 -0.53 0.70 5.29
N GLU A 547 -0.06 0.24 6.43
CA GLU A 547 -0.83 0.13 7.66
C GLU A 547 -1.12 1.50 8.27
N GLU A 548 -0.10 2.34 8.37
CA GLU A 548 -0.18 3.61 9.08
C GLU A 548 -0.57 4.79 8.18
N PHE A 549 0.00 4.88 6.99
CA PHE A 549 -0.20 6.01 6.09
C PHE A 549 -1.16 5.72 4.92
N ALA A 550 -1.79 4.55 4.89
CA ALA A 550 -2.68 4.12 3.81
C ALA A 550 -2.04 4.30 2.41
N LEU A 551 -0.84 3.72 2.21
CA LEU A 551 -0.12 3.81 0.95
C LEU A 551 -0.94 3.26 -0.23
N ASP A 552 -1.71 2.18 -0.02
CA ASP A 552 -2.56 1.55 -1.03
C ASP A 552 -3.76 2.41 -1.46
N ALA A 553 -4.17 3.38 -0.64
CA ALA A 553 -5.31 4.21 -0.97
C ALA A 553 -5.03 5.07 -2.20
N LEU A 554 -5.97 5.05 -3.14
CA LEU A 554 -5.97 5.99 -4.26
C LEU A 554 -6.31 7.39 -3.74
N ALA A 555 -5.63 8.40 -4.27
CA ALA A 555 -5.93 9.79 -3.95
C ALA A 555 -7.27 10.22 -4.56
N ASP A 556 -7.50 9.79 -5.81
CA ASP A 556 -8.76 9.89 -6.54
C ASP A 556 -8.88 8.76 -7.58
N TYR A 557 -9.93 8.79 -8.38
CA TYR A 557 -10.18 7.89 -9.50
C TYR A 557 -10.09 8.61 -10.85
N ALA A 558 -9.49 9.82 -10.87
CA ALA A 558 -9.28 10.55 -12.11
C ALA A 558 -8.38 9.76 -13.06
N VAL A 559 -8.75 9.73 -14.31
CA VAL A 559 -8.04 9.02 -15.38
C VAL A 559 -7.66 9.98 -16.50
N VAL A 560 -6.55 9.67 -17.14
CA VAL A 560 -6.07 10.35 -18.35
C VAL A 560 -5.92 9.33 -19.46
N PRO A 561 -5.99 9.73 -20.74
CA PRO A 561 -5.68 8.82 -21.84
C PRO A 561 -4.32 8.18 -21.66
N ASP A 562 -4.24 6.89 -21.96
CA ASP A 562 -2.97 6.17 -22.00
C ASP A 562 -2.39 6.19 -23.42
N ASP A 563 -1.10 5.95 -23.55
CA ASP A 563 -0.43 5.79 -24.83
C ASP A 563 -1.00 4.55 -25.56
N PRO A 564 -1.73 4.70 -26.67
CA PRO A 564 -2.33 3.60 -27.40
C PRO A 564 -1.27 2.67 -28.02
N ALA A 565 -0.08 3.17 -28.31
CA ALA A 565 1.03 2.41 -28.87
C ALA A 565 1.83 1.65 -27.80
N ARG A 566 1.51 1.84 -26.52
CA ARG A 566 2.23 1.19 -25.43
C ARG A 566 2.13 -0.33 -25.52
N ASP A 567 3.27 -0.99 -25.50
CA ASP A 567 3.38 -2.44 -25.49
C ASP A 567 2.90 -3.06 -24.19
N VAL A 568 1.97 -4.00 -24.28
CA VAL A 568 1.46 -4.81 -23.16
C VAL A 568 1.61 -6.30 -23.44
N PRO A 569 1.63 -7.15 -22.40
CA PRO A 569 1.64 -8.61 -22.59
C PRO A 569 0.42 -9.07 -23.39
N ASN A 570 0.66 -9.84 -24.44
CA ASN A 570 -0.40 -10.38 -25.28
C ASN A 570 -1.13 -11.54 -24.58
N PRO A 571 -2.44 -11.43 -24.27
CA PRO A 571 -3.20 -12.50 -23.62
C PRO A 571 -3.29 -13.78 -24.47
N VAL A 572 -3.25 -13.65 -25.80
CA VAL A 572 -3.28 -14.79 -26.73
C VAL A 572 -1.98 -15.57 -26.61
N TRP A 573 -0.84 -14.86 -26.57
CA TRP A 573 0.45 -15.48 -26.35
C TRP A 573 0.51 -16.16 -24.98
N ALA A 574 0.03 -15.49 -23.91
CA ALA A 574 0.03 -16.04 -22.56
C ALA A 574 -0.77 -17.35 -22.45
N ARG A 575 -1.95 -17.42 -23.10
CA ARG A 575 -2.76 -18.65 -23.21
C ARG A 575 -2.02 -19.75 -23.96
N SER A 576 -1.41 -19.42 -25.09
CA SER A 576 -0.65 -20.39 -25.89
C SER A 576 0.60 -20.90 -25.15
N ASP A 577 1.29 -20.03 -24.40
CA ASP A 577 2.43 -20.41 -23.58
C ASP A 577 2.03 -21.29 -22.37
N ALA A 578 0.89 -21.04 -21.74
CA ALA A 578 0.36 -21.89 -20.69
C ALA A 578 0.04 -23.30 -21.22
N GLN A 579 -0.58 -23.40 -22.40
CA GLN A 579 -0.86 -24.69 -23.06
C GLN A 579 0.44 -25.44 -23.40
N PHE A 580 1.42 -24.72 -23.93
CA PHE A 580 2.75 -25.29 -24.23
C PHE A 580 3.45 -25.79 -22.97
N ARG A 581 3.48 -25.01 -21.90
CA ARG A 581 4.11 -25.43 -20.62
C ARG A 581 3.44 -26.65 -20.03
N HIS A 582 2.10 -26.69 -20.05
CA HIS A 582 1.35 -27.87 -19.57
C HIS A 582 1.67 -29.12 -20.40
N ALA A 583 1.67 -28.99 -21.75
CA ALA A 583 2.00 -30.10 -22.61
C ALA A 583 3.44 -30.58 -22.43
N ARG A 584 4.39 -29.66 -22.19
CA ARG A 584 5.77 -29.97 -21.89
C ARG A 584 5.94 -30.69 -20.58
N ALA A 585 5.28 -30.23 -19.51
CA ALA A 585 5.29 -30.90 -18.21
C ALA A 585 4.75 -32.35 -18.31
N HIS A 586 3.69 -32.56 -19.11
CA HIS A 586 3.15 -33.89 -19.37
C HIS A 586 4.14 -34.75 -20.18
N LEU A 587 4.85 -34.17 -21.16
CA LEU A 587 5.90 -34.88 -21.88
C LEU A 587 7.05 -35.29 -20.93
N ASP A 588 7.52 -34.38 -20.08
CA ASP A 588 8.58 -34.63 -19.09
C ASP A 588 8.18 -35.77 -18.12
N GLN A 589 6.89 -35.79 -17.70
CA GLN A 589 6.35 -36.89 -16.87
C GLN A 589 6.39 -38.23 -17.61
N LEU A 590 5.86 -38.27 -18.87
CA LEU A 590 5.89 -39.51 -19.66
C LEU A 590 7.32 -39.98 -19.96
N GLN A 591 8.28 -39.07 -20.12
CA GLN A 591 9.70 -39.41 -20.26
C GLN A 591 10.26 -40.06 -18.98
N SER A 592 9.89 -39.53 -17.82
CA SER A 592 10.28 -40.10 -16.53
C SER A 592 9.65 -41.47 -16.31
N GLU A 593 8.37 -41.67 -16.65
CA GLU A 593 7.66 -42.92 -16.57
C GLU A 593 8.33 -44.00 -17.52
N TYR A 594 8.63 -43.57 -18.78
CA TYR A 594 9.30 -44.44 -19.75
C TYR A 594 10.68 -44.83 -19.27
N GLY A 595 11.46 -43.90 -18.71
CA GLY A 595 12.78 -44.19 -18.15
C GLY A 595 12.71 -45.16 -16.96
N LEU A 596 11.77 -44.96 -16.04
CA LEU A 596 11.56 -45.83 -14.88
C LEU A 596 11.15 -47.24 -15.33
N GLU A 597 10.18 -47.36 -16.25
CA GLU A 597 9.71 -48.63 -16.75
C GLU A 597 10.84 -49.38 -17.50
N ALA A 598 11.66 -48.67 -18.29
CA ALA A 598 12.82 -49.25 -18.95
C ALA A 598 13.88 -49.76 -17.93
N PHE A 599 14.05 -49.04 -16.80
CA PHE A 599 15.01 -49.39 -15.76
C PHE A 599 14.55 -50.57 -14.88
N THR A 600 13.26 -50.66 -14.59
CA THR A 600 12.67 -51.72 -13.76
C THR A 600 12.43 -53.01 -14.54
N ASN A 601 12.40 -52.94 -15.85
CA ASN A 601 12.12 -54.08 -16.71
C ASN A 601 13.42 -54.83 -17.10
N LEU A 602 14.02 -55.47 -16.10
CA LEU A 602 15.28 -56.25 -16.27
C LEU A 602 15.08 -57.42 -17.22
N GLU A 603 16.06 -57.65 -18.10
CA GLU A 603 16.03 -58.73 -19.11
C GLU A 603 15.82 -60.09 -18.51
N GLN A 604 16.37 -60.35 -17.33
CA GLN A 604 16.25 -61.59 -16.58
C GLN A 604 14.86 -61.93 -16.04
N GLN A 605 13.97 -60.92 -15.92
CA GLN A 605 12.60 -61.08 -15.40
C GLN A 605 11.53 -61.19 -16.50
N ARG A 606 11.91 -61.14 -17.77
CA ARG A 606 10.96 -61.15 -18.89
C ARG A 606 10.62 -62.57 -19.32
N ARG A 607 9.36 -62.97 -19.16
CA ARG A 607 8.85 -64.25 -19.64
C ARG A 607 8.76 -64.32 -21.17
N THR A 608 8.53 -63.19 -21.86
CA THR A 608 8.52 -63.14 -23.34
C THR A 608 8.94 -61.76 -23.86
N MET A 609 9.77 -61.73 -24.92
CA MET A 609 10.15 -60.49 -25.63
C MET A 609 8.94 -59.75 -26.27
N ARG A 610 7.85 -60.48 -26.61
CA ARG A 610 6.65 -59.95 -27.20
C ARG A 610 5.88 -59.01 -26.23
N GLY A 611 5.75 -59.41 -24.96
CA GLY A 611 5.09 -58.58 -23.92
C GLY A 611 5.86 -57.29 -23.66
N PHE A 612 7.19 -57.32 -23.62
CA PHE A 612 8.03 -56.12 -23.48
C PHE A 612 7.85 -55.16 -24.66
N LYS A 613 7.90 -55.63 -25.89
CA LYS A 613 7.71 -54.79 -27.10
C LYS A 613 6.32 -54.14 -27.14
N ILE A 614 5.28 -54.81 -26.65
CA ILE A 614 3.91 -54.27 -26.61
C ILE A 614 3.81 -53.15 -25.55
N ALA A 615 4.32 -53.37 -24.34
CA ALA A 615 4.27 -52.36 -23.26
C ALA A 615 5.11 -51.15 -23.63
N GLN A 616 6.34 -51.31 -24.07
CA GLN A 616 7.20 -50.24 -24.54
C GLN A 616 6.64 -49.53 -25.80
N GLY A 617 5.99 -50.27 -26.68
CA GLY A 617 5.35 -49.73 -27.87
C GLY A 617 4.18 -48.77 -27.54
N LYS A 618 3.31 -49.14 -26.58
CA LYS A 618 2.20 -48.30 -26.15
C LYS A 618 2.68 -46.97 -25.47
N LEU A 619 3.64 -47.09 -24.56
CA LEU A 619 4.19 -45.91 -23.87
C LEU A 619 5.00 -45.03 -24.84
N GLY A 620 5.76 -45.65 -25.75
CA GLY A 620 6.48 -44.97 -26.81
C GLY A 620 5.55 -44.24 -27.81
N GLN A 621 4.38 -44.81 -28.12
CA GLN A 621 3.36 -44.12 -28.92
C GLN A 621 2.80 -42.91 -28.17
N LYS A 622 2.47 -43.01 -26.88
CA LYS A 622 2.04 -41.88 -26.06
C LYS A 622 3.10 -40.77 -26.01
N LEU A 623 4.36 -41.14 -25.84
CA LEU A 623 5.50 -40.23 -25.81
C LEU A 623 5.67 -39.48 -27.15
N ARG A 624 5.57 -40.18 -28.30
CA ARG A 624 5.61 -39.56 -29.64
C ARG A 624 4.43 -38.60 -29.84
N ALA A 625 3.22 -38.99 -29.46
CA ALA A 625 2.05 -38.14 -29.58
C ALA A 625 2.17 -36.85 -28.68
N ALA A 626 2.69 -37.01 -27.46
CA ALA A 626 2.97 -35.90 -26.56
C ALA A 626 4.05 -34.95 -27.15
N LEU A 627 5.13 -35.50 -27.71
CA LEU A 627 6.17 -34.71 -28.36
C LEU A 627 5.63 -33.94 -29.57
N GLN A 628 4.84 -34.56 -30.43
CA GLN A 628 4.19 -33.89 -31.55
C GLN A 628 3.25 -32.77 -31.09
N ARG A 629 2.52 -32.99 -29.97
CA ARG A 629 1.67 -31.97 -29.38
C ARG A 629 2.48 -30.79 -28.87
N VAL A 630 3.59 -31.03 -28.18
CA VAL A 630 4.52 -29.98 -27.72
C VAL A 630 5.07 -29.19 -28.90
N MET A 631 5.49 -29.85 -29.99
CA MET A 631 6.00 -29.18 -31.18
C MET A 631 4.93 -28.31 -31.86
N ARG A 632 3.71 -28.80 -32.04
CA ARG A 632 2.58 -28.02 -32.57
C ARG A 632 2.26 -26.81 -31.72
N LEU A 633 2.20 -26.98 -30.40
CA LEU A 633 1.92 -25.87 -29.49
C LEU A 633 3.06 -24.85 -29.44
N LYS A 634 4.32 -25.30 -29.56
CA LYS A 634 5.48 -24.43 -29.69
C LYS A 634 5.37 -23.55 -30.93
N THR A 635 5.15 -24.17 -32.09
CA THR A 635 5.01 -23.43 -33.40
C THR A 635 3.84 -22.46 -33.34
N ARG A 636 2.70 -22.85 -32.74
CA ARG A 636 1.55 -21.94 -32.59
C ARG A 636 1.88 -20.76 -31.68
N ARG A 637 2.57 -20.99 -30.56
CA ARG A 637 3.00 -19.95 -29.64
C ARG A 637 3.98 -18.97 -30.29
N ASP A 638 4.96 -19.51 -31.03
CA ASP A 638 6.04 -18.72 -31.63
C ASP A 638 5.56 -17.83 -32.80
N LYS A 639 4.39 -18.16 -33.41
CA LYS A 639 3.71 -17.28 -34.40
C LYS A 639 2.98 -16.09 -33.76
N VAL A 640 2.75 -16.09 -32.46
CA VAL A 640 2.02 -15.02 -31.77
C VAL A 640 3.02 -14.06 -31.13
N PRO A 641 2.95 -12.76 -31.37
CA PRO A 641 3.84 -11.80 -30.72
C PRO A 641 3.60 -11.81 -29.21
N ARG A 642 4.70 -11.82 -28.46
CA ARG A 642 4.66 -11.86 -26.98
C ARG A 642 4.06 -10.59 -26.38
N ARG A 643 4.22 -9.46 -27.06
CA ARG A 643 3.68 -8.17 -26.68
C ARG A 643 2.98 -7.54 -27.88
N VAL A 644 1.99 -6.74 -27.60
CA VAL A 644 1.21 -6.01 -28.63
C VAL A 644 0.88 -4.62 -28.12
N PRO A 645 0.68 -3.64 -28.98
CA PRO A 645 0.15 -2.34 -28.58
C PRO A 645 -1.20 -2.49 -27.86
N VAL A 646 -1.44 -1.65 -26.87
CA VAL A 646 -2.70 -1.68 -26.10
C VAL A 646 -3.91 -1.56 -27.00
N GLN A 647 -3.87 -0.69 -28.01
CA GLN A 647 -4.95 -0.50 -29.00
C GLN A 647 -5.33 -1.78 -29.77
N ALA A 648 -4.40 -2.72 -29.93
CA ALA A 648 -4.67 -3.99 -30.60
C ALA A 648 -5.49 -4.98 -29.74
N LEU A 649 -5.65 -4.72 -28.44
CA LEU A 649 -6.37 -5.58 -27.51
C LEU A 649 -7.82 -5.15 -27.27
N THR A 650 -8.16 -3.91 -27.52
CA THR A 650 -9.48 -3.34 -27.27
C THR A 650 -9.75 -2.15 -28.18
N PRO A 651 -10.96 -2.05 -28.79
CA PRO A 651 -11.37 -0.88 -29.53
C PRO A 651 -11.68 0.32 -28.60
N ASP A 652 -11.93 0.08 -27.31
CA ASP A 652 -12.23 1.14 -26.37
C ASP A 652 -10.95 1.90 -25.97
N PRO A 653 -11.04 3.22 -25.76
CA PRO A 653 -9.90 4.01 -25.30
C PRO A 653 -9.37 3.47 -23.97
N VAL A 654 -8.08 3.19 -23.92
CA VAL A 654 -7.39 2.75 -22.71
C VAL A 654 -6.96 3.97 -21.92
N VAL A 655 -7.20 3.91 -20.63
CA VAL A 655 -6.88 4.99 -19.69
C VAL A 655 -5.88 4.53 -18.63
N LYS A 656 -5.16 5.49 -18.07
CA LYS A 656 -4.32 5.33 -16.87
C LYS A 656 -4.80 6.26 -15.77
N LEU A 657 -4.50 5.95 -14.52
CA LEU A 657 -4.76 6.89 -13.43
C LEU A 657 -3.93 8.15 -13.62
N ALA A 658 -4.56 9.30 -13.34
CA ALA A 658 -3.85 10.57 -13.30
C ALA A 658 -2.76 10.50 -12.22
N PRO A 659 -1.46 10.70 -12.56
CA PRO A 659 -0.37 10.42 -11.61
C PRO A 659 -0.15 11.55 -10.61
N GLU A 660 -0.44 12.81 -10.97
CA GLU A 660 -0.01 14.00 -10.24
C GLU A 660 -0.50 14.03 -8.79
N LEU A 661 -1.80 13.87 -8.58
CA LEU A 661 -2.37 13.93 -7.23
C LEU A 661 -1.82 12.81 -6.34
N LYS A 662 -1.64 11.63 -6.91
CA LYS A 662 -1.05 10.52 -6.17
C LYS A 662 0.42 10.73 -5.89
N HIS A 663 1.18 11.24 -6.85
CA HIS A 663 2.59 11.59 -6.65
C HIS A 663 2.74 12.61 -5.53
N LEU A 664 1.99 13.71 -5.59
CA LEU A 664 1.95 14.73 -4.53
C LEU A 664 1.63 14.12 -3.14
N THR A 665 0.61 13.28 -3.05
CA THR A 665 0.24 12.65 -1.77
C THR A 665 1.30 11.63 -1.30
N ASN A 666 2.01 10.95 -2.20
CA ASN A 666 3.15 10.12 -1.86
C ASN A 666 4.31 10.94 -1.29
N LEU A 667 4.61 12.12 -1.86
CA LEU A 667 5.64 13.03 -1.36
C LEU A 667 5.33 13.54 0.04
N VAL A 668 4.08 13.93 0.30
CA VAL A 668 3.64 14.33 1.65
C VAL A 668 3.84 13.20 2.66
N LYS A 669 3.42 11.98 2.32
CA LYS A 669 3.61 10.79 3.18
C LYS A 669 5.08 10.45 3.37
N MET A 670 5.89 10.61 2.33
CA MET A 670 7.33 10.44 2.39
C MET A 670 7.97 11.38 3.42
N VAL A 671 7.65 12.66 3.37
CA VAL A 671 8.19 13.66 4.30
C VAL A 671 7.67 13.43 5.72
N ALA A 672 6.39 13.08 5.90
CA ALA A 672 5.85 12.73 7.21
C ALA A 672 6.57 11.50 7.82
N TYR A 673 6.83 10.45 7.02
CA TYR A 673 7.63 9.31 7.45
C TYR A 673 9.07 9.69 7.80
N GLN A 674 9.71 10.55 6.99
CA GLN A 674 11.06 11.04 7.25
C GLN A 674 11.12 11.85 8.57
N ALA A 675 10.11 12.67 8.84
CA ALA A 675 10.02 13.43 10.09
C ALA A 675 9.89 12.49 11.31
N GLU A 676 9.06 11.47 11.23
CA GLU A 676 8.96 10.45 12.28
C GLU A 676 10.27 9.68 12.48
N SER A 677 10.96 9.33 11.39
CA SER A 677 12.26 8.67 11.45
C SER A 677 13.36 9.59 12.03
N GLU A 678 13.24 10.90 11.83
CA GLU A 678 14.14 11.88 12.45
C GLU A 678 13.92 11.96 13.96
N LEU A 679 12.68 12.03 14.41
CA LEU A 679 12.36 11.97 15.85
C LEU A 679 12.86 10.69 16.50
N LEU A 680 12.76 9.54 15.81
CA LEU A 680 13.31 8.28 16.28
C LEU A 680 14.84 8.33 16.45
N ARG A 681 15.55 8.97 15.53
CA ARG A 681 17.01 9.10 15.63
C ARG A 681 17.44 9.96 16.80
N ILE A 682 16.72 11.04 17.06
CA ILE A 682 16.94 11.90 18.21
C ILE A 682 16.62 11.15 19.51
N LEU A 683 15.55 10.37 19.52
CA LEU A 683 15.12 9.57 20.67
C LEU A 683 16.08 8.40 20.99
N ALA A 684 16.80 7.88 19.97
CA ALA A 684 17.57 6.63 20.09
C ALA A 684 18.63 6.61 21.22
N PRO A 685 19.37 7.68 21.52
CA PRO A 685 20.30 7.70 22.64
C PRO A 685 19.61 7.64 24.01
N HIS A 686 18.35 8.08 24.09
CA HIS A 686 17.61 8.30 25.34
C HIS A 686 16.61 7.18 25.66
N TYR A 687 16.41 6.21 24.74
CA TYR A 687 15.42 5.13 24.92
C TYR A 687 15.94 3.76 24.47
N ARG A 688 16.25 2.90 25.43
CA ARG A 688 16.87 1.57 25.15
C ARG A 688 16.06 0.68 24.21
N ARG A 689 14.69 0.78 24.23
CA ARG A 689 13.78 -0.04 23.43
C ARG A 689 13.34 0.67 22.16
N VAL A 690 14.12 1.62 21.64
CA VAL A 690 13.76 2.39 20.45
C VAL A 690 13.54 1.53 19.21
N ALA A 691 14.28 0.41 19.08
CA ALA A 691 14.15 -0.49 17.94
C ALA A 691 12.76 -1.17 17.86
N ASP A 692 12.16 -1.48 19.00
CA ASP A 692 10.88 -2.22 19.08
C ASP A 692 9.69 -1.28 19.34
N GLU A 693 9.85 -0.29 20.21
CA GLU A 693 8.76 0.55 20.71
C GLU A 693 8.86 2.03 20.31
N GLY A 694 9.97 2.44 19.71
CA GLY A 694 10.25 3.85 19.45
C GLY A 694 9.17 4.54 18.62
N ARG A 695 8.68 3.90 17.54
CA ARG A 695 7.61 4.46 16.70
C ARG A 695 6.30 4.58 17.47
N THR A 696 5.97 3.61 18.31
CA THR A 696 4.78 3.66 19.16
C THR A 696 4.88 4.79 20.17
N LEU A 697 6.06 4.98 20.78
CA LEU A 697 6.30 6.07 21.73
C LEU A 697 6.19 7.45 21.05
N ILE A 698 6.81 7.63 19.88
CA ILE A 698 6.66 8.87 19.11
C ILE A 698 5.19 9.10 18.76
N GLN A 699 4.48 8.08 18.25
CA GLN A 699 3.07 8.21 17.90
C GLN A 699 2.20 8.58 19.12
N SER A 700 2.49 8.01 20.29
CA SER A 700 1.83 8.39 21.53
C SER A 700 2.05 9.86 21.88
N ALA A 701 3.28 10.36 21.77
CA ALA A 701 3.59 11.76 22.00
C ALA A 701 2.91 12.69 20.98
N LEU A 702 2.84 12.32 19.69
CA LEU A 702 2.20 13.11 18.64
C LEU A 702 0.68 13.27 18.83
N VAL A 703 0.01 12.31 19.44
CA VAL A 703 -1.45 12.37 19.67
C VAL A 703 -1.83 12.89 21.06
N ASN A 704 -0.86 13.10 21.95
CA ASN A 704 -1.09 13.62 23.27
C ASN A 704 -1.64 15.06 23.25
N ALA A 705 -2.35 15.42 24.30
CA ALA A 705 -2.66 16.82 24.58
C ALA A 705 -1.40 17.57 25.01
N ALA A 706 -1.42 18.88 24.84
CA ALA A 706 -0.36 19.75 25.35
C ALA A 706 -0.96 21.12 25.73
N ASP A 707 -0.30 21.81 26.64
CA ASP A 707 -0.57 23.21 26.92
C ASP A 707 0.20 24.08 25.92
N LEU A 708 -0.47 25.11 25.41
CA LEU A 708 0.14 26.12 24.56
C LEU A 708 0.22 27.43 25.35
N GLU A 709 1.42 28.00 25.43
CA GLU A 709 1.68 29.33 25.97
C GLU A 709 2.36 30.17 24.90
N VAL A 710 1.85 31.37 24.71
CA VAL A 710 2.35 32.26 23.65
C VAL A 710 2.91 33.52 24.31
N THR A 711 4.13 33.86 23.92
CA THR A 711 4.77 35.13 24.22
C THR A 711 5.03 35.91 22.91
N ALA A 712 5.60 37.10 23.00
CA ALA A 712 5.94 37.90 21.81
C ALA A 712 6.88 37.16 20.83
N HIS A 713 7.72 36.24 21.30
CA HIS A 713 8.78 35.60 20.53
C HIS A 713 8.75 34.08 20.56
N GLU A 714 7.98 33.48 21.46
CA GLU A 714 7.98 32.02 21.66
C GLU A 714 6.58 31.43 21.71
N LEU A 715 6.47 30.24 21.16
CA LEU A 715 5.34 29.33 21.31
C LEU A 715 5.84 28.11 22.09
N ARG A 716 5.47 28.07 23.37
CA ARG A 716 5.80 26.93 24.27
C ARG A 716 4.71 25.86 24.18
N VAL A 717 5.15 24.64 24.00
CA VAL A 717 4.30 23.44 23.93
C VAL A 717 4.70 22.51 25.06
N THR A 718 3.87 22.43 26.10
CA THR A 718 4.12 21.61 27.28
C THR A 718 3.26 20.34 27.19
N LEU A 719 3.91 19.19 26.95
CA LEU A 719 3.25 17.91 26.74
C LEU A 719 2.81 17.28 28.07
N VAL A 720 1.72 16.54 28.04
CA VAL A 720 1.31 15.68 29.15
C VAL A 720 2.31 14.52 29.32
N PRO A 721 2.63 14.08 30.54
CA PRO A 721 3.50 12.92 30.79
C PRO A 721 3.05 11.67 30.06
N GLN A 722 4.00 10.80 29.71
CA GLN A 722 3.72 9.51 29.07
C GLN A 722 3.29 8.47 30.11
N SER A 723 2.83 7.30 29.64
CA SER A 723 2.30 6.21 30.46
C SER A 723 3.27 5.63 31.51
N SER A 724 4.54 6.01 31.50
CA SER A 724 5.54 5.57 32.49
C SER A 724 6.67 6.56 32.60
N ALA A 725 7.31 6.63 33.77
CA ALA A 725 8.38 7.57 34.06
C ALA A 725 9.57 7.48 33.10
N HIS A 726 9.96 6.29 32.64
CA HIS A 726 11.07 6.15 31.69
C HIS A 726 10.70 6.63 30.28
N ARG A 727 9.45 6.49 29.84
CA ARG A 727 8.94 7.06 28.59
C ARG A 727 8.84 8.58 28.67
N THR A 728 8.37 9.10 29.81
CA THR A 728 8.33 10.55 30.06
C THR A 728 9.73 11.15 29.99
N ARG A 729 10.72 10.55 30.68
CA ARG A 729 12.12 11.01 30.60
C ARG A 729 12.70 10.97 29.17
N ALA A 730 12.37 9.93 28.41
CA ALA A 730 12.85 9.83 27.03
C ALA A 730 12.24 10.93 26.12
N ILE A 731 10.95 11.27 26.31
CA ILE A 731 10.31 12.38 25.57
C ILE A 731 10.82 13.74 26.10
N ALA A 732 11.12 13.89 27.39
CA ALA A 732 11.74 15.11 27.92
C ALA A 732 13.10 15.37 27.26
N ALA A 733 13.96 14.36 27.19
CA ALA A 733 15.25 14.47 26.48
C ALA A 733 15.06 14.78 24.99
N LEU A 734 14.03 14.19 24.32
CA LEU A 734 13.67 14.56 22.96
C LEU A 734 13.29 16.06 22.87
N CYS A 735 12.52 16.59 23.81
CA CYS A 735 12.14 18.00 23.84
C CYS A 735 13.37 18.92 23.97
N GLU A 736 14.33 18.58 24.82
CA GLU A 736 15.61 19.32 24.98
C GLU A 736 16.41 19.38 23.65
N GLU A 737 16.56 18.24 22.96
CA GLU A 737 17.22 18.15 21.66
C GLU A 737 16.48 18.96 20.57
N LEU A 738 15.14 18.97 20.59
CA LEU A 738 14.34 19.77 19.68
C LEU A 738 14.46 21.26 19.98
N ASN A 739 14.58 21.65 21.25
CA ASN A 739 14.78 23.05 21.67
C ASN A 739 16.13 23.59 21.20
N ALA A 740 17.17 22.77 21.18
CA ALA A 740 18.50 23.14 20.69
C ALA A 740 18.50 23.50 19.18
N ARG A 741 17.47 23.08 18.42
CA ARG A 741 17.33 23.40 16.99
C ARG A 741 16.77 24.80 16.71
N GLU A 742 16.29 25.51 17.70
CA GLU A 742 15.76 26.87 17.60
C GLU A 742 14.75 27.11 16.48
N THR A 743 13.92 26.13 16.20
CA THR A 743 12.99 26.15 15.06
C THR A 743 11.90 27.19 15.23
N LEU A 744 11.62 27.94 14.18
CA LEU A 744 10.46 28.83 14.12
C LEU A 744 9.23 28.10 13.60
N PHE A 745 8.05 28.47 14.08
CA PHE A 745 6.81 27.96 13.50
C PHE A 745 6.66 28.46 12.05
N PRO A 746 6.33 27.58 11.07
CA PRO A 746 6.28 27.96 9.66
C PRO A 746 5.37 29.16 9.39
N GLY A 747 5.94 30.23 8.82
CA GLY A 747 5.23 31.47 8.50
C GLY A 747 5.02 32.42 9.69
N SER A 748 5.71 32.22 10.80
CA SER A 748 5.74 33.16 11.94
C SER A 748 7.16 33.43 12.40
N ARG A 749 7.29 34.36 13.35
CA ARG A 749 8.54 34.64 14.06
C ARG A 749 8.61 33.94 15.42
N LEU A 750 7.61 33.12 15.75
CA LEU A 750 7.53 32.43 17.03
C LEU A 750 8.50 31.25 17.06
N ARG A 751 9.42 31.27 18.01
CA ARG A 751 10.33 30.16 18.29
C ARG A 751 9.57 29.06 19.05
N LEU A 752 9.68 27.83 18.58
CA LEU A 752 9.08 26.69 19.23
C LEU A 752 9.92 26.26 20.45
N ARG A 753 9.26 26.07 21.59
CA ARG A 753 9.84 25.53 22.81
C ARG A 753 9.01 24.39 23.33
N TYR A 754 9.66 23.31 23.71
CA TYR A 754 9.02 22.07 24.14
C TYR A 754 9.37 21.76 25.57
N ALA A 755 8.39 21.33 26.35
CA ALA A 755 8.56 20.85 27.71
C ALA A 755 7.59 19.69 27.99
N ILE A 756 7.78 19.00 29.11
CA ILE A 756 6.78 18.07 29.64
C ILE A 756 6.33 18.63 30.98
N GLN A 757 5.03 18.47 31.28
CA GLN A 757 4.47 18.83 32.57
C GLN A 757 5.17 18.01 33.66
N ASP A 758 5.53 18.65 34.76
CA ASP A 758 6.06 17.93 35.92
C ASP A 758 4.99 16.95 36.41
N PRO A 759 5.35 15.70 36.68
CA PRO A 759 4.40 14.77 37.27
C PRO A 759 4.02 15.31 38.68
N SER A 760 2.78 15.79 38.81
CA SER A 760 2.20 16.20 40.08
C SER A 760 2.03 15.02 41.02
#